data_30459c3829620378a5db22115bb35486
#
_entry.id   30459c3829620378a5db22115bb35486
#
_cell.length_a   1.000
_cell.length_b   1.000
_cell.length_c   1.000
_cell.angle_alpha   90.00
_cell.angle_beta   90.00
_cell.angle_gamma   90.00
#
_symmetry.space_group_name_H-M   'P 1'
#
loop_
_entity.id
_entity.type
_entity.pdbx_description
1 polymer ?
#
loop_
_entity_poly.entity_id
_entity_poly.type
_entity_poly.pdbx_seq_one_letter_code
_entity_poly.pdbx_strand_id
1 'polypeptide(L)'
;MRRRLLRSILGVATTTLAVLACTTVPAGPASAADAPYDVLVFSKTAGFRHDSIAAGTQAIRELGAANSFTVTATEDAAAFSTANLAQYEVVVFLNTTGDALNAAQQSAFESYIRSGKGYVGVHAAADTEYDWPFYGNLVGAYFASHPAIQQANVKAVDRGHAATAHLPQTWTRTDEWYNYRTNARSTARVLATLDESSYSGGGMGADHPHAWCKTYEGGRSFYTGGGHTQASYAEPAFRAHLLGGIRYAAGRSKADCRPESGYSTLYNGSTTGWSQAGPGNFTNSDATLTSVGGMGLYWYSAKQFTSYSLKLDWRLAGDDNSGIFIGFPPSSDPWSAVDNGYEIQIDATDAADRTTGAVYTFKSADIAARDAALNPPGEWNTYELLVEGERLRIYLNGALINDFTNTNPVRSLAGHIGIQNHGTGDDASFRNIRIKELGGGPDPDPGTNTTVQAEAFSAQSGVQVVGKAGANGGSTIGYLDPGDWVAYNGQNLTGVSSLRARVVSGGAGGTLQVRTGSQTGTVLGTATISNTGGWESYAEVSTALSGVPSGTQNLYLTVAGSGTGLYDVDEFTLVRSTSGGGGSGTGPVVGLAGKCLEIDGGATADGSQAQISTCVSGSARQTWTRTGQTLRTLGKCLDVSGSGTANGTKIQLWTCNGTGAQNWAPQSDGTLRNASSGKCLDVLNSSSADGQNVHLWDCVANTASQKWTLP
;
A
#
# COMPACT_ATOMS: atom_id res chain seq x y z
N MET A 1 89.50 -18.47 -26.64
CA MET A 1 89.89 -19.93 -26.73
C MET A 1 88.62 -20.73 -26.62
N ARG A 2 88.17 -21.22 -27.73
CA ARG A 2 87.94 -22.60 -28.14
C ARG A 2 87.57 -23.56 -27.00
N ARG A 3 86.34 -24.14 -27.00
CA ARG A 3 86.00 -25.43 -27.61
C ARG A 3 84.52 -25.72 -27.65
N ARG A 4 84.12 -26.25 -28.81
CA ARG A 4 82.84 -26.93 -29.17
C ARG A 4 82.76 -28.29 -28.49
N LEU A 5 81.46 -28.82 -28.32
CA LEU A 5 81.06 -30.11 -28.90
C LEU A 5 79.63 -30.46 -28.34
N LEU A 6 78.76 -30.59 -29.22
CA LEU A 6 77.97 -31.71 -29.81
C LEU A 6 76.81 -32.27 -28.95
N ARG A 7 75.62 -32.01 -29.46
CA ARG A 7 74.48 -32.84 -29.80
C ARG A 7 74.18 -34.11 -28.97
N SER A 8 72.97 -34.18 -28.43
CA SER A 8 72.09 -35.34 -28.64
C SER A 8 70.65 -34.89 -28.53
N ILE A 9 69.85 -35.19 -29.57
CA ILE A 9 68.38 -35.00 -29.70
C ILE A 9 67.73 -36.18 -28.98
N LEU A 10 66.88 -35.90 -27.95
CA LEU A 10 65.90 -36.86 -27.49
C LEU A 10 64.53 -36.13 -27.45
N GLY A 11 63.64 -36.52 -28.34
CA GLY A 11 62.29 -36.02 -28.38
C GLY A 11 61.51 -36.54 -27.16
N VAL A 12 60.97 -35.61 -26.38
CA VAL A 12 59.95 -35.91 -25.36
C VAL A 12 58.60 -35.29 -25.84
N ALA A 13 57.65 -36.17 -26.14
CA ALA A 13 56.28 -35.77 -26.41
C ALA A 13 55.67 -35.26 -25.13
N THR A 14 55.41 -33.95 -25.04
CA THR A 14 54.63 -33.32 -23.96
C THR A 14 53.15 -33.45 -24.27
N THR A 15 52.49 -34.41 -23.63
CA THR A 15 51.06 -34.46 -23.46
C THR A 15 50.66 -33.33 -22.53
N THR A 16 50.07 -32.24 -23.08
CA THR A 16 49.43 -31.19 -22.33
C THR A 16 48.13 -31.74 -21.72
N LEU A 17 48.12 -32.06 -20.42
CA LEU A 17 46.95 -32.24 -19.62
C LEU A 17 46.33 -30.86 -19.40
N ALA A 18 45.19 -30.58 -20.06
CA ALA A 18 44.33 -29.44 -19.73
C ALA A 18 43.68 -29.72 -18.36
N VAL A 19 44.22 -29.14 -17.30
CA VAL A 19 43.55 -29.08 -16.00
C VAL A 19 42.39 -28.10 -16.14
N LEU A 20 41.14 -28.62 -16.23
CA LEU A 20 39.94 -27.84 -16.09
C LEU A 20 39.90 -27.39 -14.62
N ALA A 21 40.30 -26.15 -14.35
CA ALA A 21 40.06 -25.52 -13.05
C ALA A 21 38.55 -25.33 -12.89
N CYS A 22 37.91 -26.27 -12.20
CA CYS A 22 36.58 -26.07 -11.68
C CYS A 22 36.67 -24.99 -10.59
N THR A 23 36.39 -23.74 -10.93
CA THR A 23 36.18 -22.69 -9.93
C THR A 23 34.93 -23.05 -9.15
N THR A 24 35.11 -23.62 -7.98
CA THR A 24 34.07 -23.75 -6.99
C THR A 24 33.68 -22.33 -6.56
N VAL A 25 32.55 -21.84 -7.04
CA VAL A 25 31.87 -20.67 -6.45
C VAL A 25 31.60 -21.06 -5.00
N PRO A 26 32.07 -20.28 -4.00
CA PRO A 26 31.75 -20.57 -2.62
C PRO A 26 30.21 -20.55 -2.50
N ALA A 27 29.63 -21.63 -2.02
CA ALA A 27 28.23 -21.64 -1.63
C ALA A 27 28.08 -20.62 -0.51
N GLY A 28 27.27 -19.60 -0.73
CA GLY A 28 26.87 -18.66 0.32
C GLY A 28 26.30 -19.42 1.54
N PRO A 29 26.26 -18.81 2.73
CA PRO A 29 25.74 -19.46 3.90
C PRO A 29 24.33 -19.99 3.61
N ALA A 30 24.11 -21.28 3.86
CA ALA A 30 22.82 -21.91 3.68
C ALA A 30 21.84 -21.24 4.63
N SER A 31 20.76 -20.66 4.11
CA SER A 31 19.64 -20.20 4.92
C SER A 31 19.21 -21.33 5.85
N ALA A 32 18.88 -21.00 7.11
CA ALA A 32 18.38 -21.99 8.06
C ALA A 32 17.14 -22.68 7.45
N ALA A 33 17.07 -24.01 7.56
CA ALA A 33 15.95 -24.77 7.06
C ALA A 33 14.64 -24.30 7.73
N ASP A 34 13.57 -24.17 6.97
CA ASP A 34 12.24 -23.88 7.50
C ASP A 34 11.85 -24.88 8.60
N ALA A 35 11.15 -24.43 9.65
CA ALA A 35 10.53 -25.35 10.59
C ALA A 35 9.51 -26.25 9.82
N PRO A 36 9.43 -27.55 10.12
CA PRO A 36 8.54 -28.49 9.41
C PRO A 36 7.09 -28.02 9.38
N TYR A 37 6.37 -28.30 8.29
CA TYR A 37 4.96 -27.98 8.12
C TYR A 37 4.26 -28.91 7.14
N ASP A 38 2.92 -28.92 7.15
CA ASP A 38 2.11 -29.81 6.35
C ASP A 38 1.35 -29.05 5.26
N VAL A 39 1.28 -29.63 4.07
CA VAL A 39 0.66 -29.08 2.86
C VAL A 39 -0.39 -30.06 2.33
N LEU A 40 -1.62 -29.60 2.15
CA LEU A 40 -2.67 -30.32 1.45
C LEU A 40 -2.68 -29.89 -0.03
N VAL A 41 -2.47 -30.82 -0.95
CA VAL A 41 -2.64 -30.59 -2.41
C VAL A 41 -4.00 -31.14 -2.81
N PHE A 42 -4.89 -30.27 -3.23
CA PHE A 42 -6.23 -30.56 -3.70
C PHE A 42 -6.32 -30.36 -5.22
N SER A 43 -6.81 -31.38 -5.94
CA SER A 43 -6.84 -31.38 -7.41
C SER A 43 -8.14 -31.95 -7.99
N LYS A 44 -9.26 -31.83 -7.27
CA LYS A 44 -10.57 -32.22 -7.79
C LYS A 44 -10.98 -31.33 -8.96
N THR A 45 -11.50 -31.93 -10.02
CA THR A 45 -12.02 -31.25 -11.20
C THR A 45 -13.50 -31.61 -11.39
N ALA A 46 -14.34 -30.57 -11.49
CA ALA A 46 -15.74 -30.68 -11.90
C ALA A 46 -15.95 -30.21 -13.36
N GLY A 47 -14.91 -29.60 -13.95
CA GLY A 47 -14.80 -29.19 -15.35
C GLY A 47 -13.67 -29.90 -16.06
N PHE A 48 -12.87 -29.17 -16.85
CA PHE A 48 -11.74 -29.72 -17.59
C PHE A 48 -10.67 -30.30 -16.66
N ARG A 49 -10.17 -31.51 -16.99
CA ARG A 49 -9.11 -32.15 -16.22
C ARG A 49 -7.76 -32.01 -16.92
N HIS A 50 -6.84 -31.31 -16.31
CA HIS A 50 -5.48 -31.16 -16.81
C HIS A 50 -4.66 -32.43 -16.65
N ASP A 51 -3.94 -32.83 -17.68
CA ASP A 51 -3.06 -33.98 -17.65
C ASP A 51 -1.80 -33.77 -16.80
N SER A 52 -1.50 -32.52 -16.49
CA SER A 52 -0.36 -32.09 -15.67
C SER A 52 -0.58 -32.29 -14.16
N ILE A 53 -1.77 -32.61 -13.67
CA ILE A 53 -2.07 -32.77 -12.23
C ILE A 53 -1.11 -33.77 -11.57
N ALA A 54 -0.85 -34.94 -12.24
CA ALA A 54 0.06 -35.94 -11.70
C ALA A 54 1.50 -35.43 -11.59
N ALA A 55 2.01 -34.73 -12.62
CA ALA A 55 3.34 -34.14 -12.65
C ALA A 55 3.47 -33.03 -11.60
N GLY A 56 2.45 -32.18 -11.44
CA GLY A 56 2.42 -31.12 -10.44
C GLY A 56 2.41 -31.65 -9.01
N THR A 57 1.59 -32.67 -8.75
CA THR A 57 1.56 -33.34 -7.44
C THR A 57 2.91 -33.96 -7.08
N GLN A 58 3.56 -34.60 -8.04
CA GLN A 58 4.88 -35.20 -7.83
C GLN A 58 5.94 -34.13 -7.58
N ALA A 59 5.93 -33.05 -8.36
CA ALA A 59 6.86 -31.94 -8.17
C ALA A 59 6.72 -31.31 -6.78
N ILE A 60 5.48 -31.10 -6.28
CA ILE A 60 5.26 -30.54 -4.94
C ILE A 60 5.73 -31.51 -3.85
N ARG A 61 5.55 -32.82 -4.02
CA ARG A 61 6.10 -33.83 -3.09
C ARG A 61 7.63 -33.82 -3.03
N GLU A 62 8.28 -33.71 -4.18
CA GLU A 62 9.74 -33.60 -4.26
C GLU A 62 10.25 -32.28 -3.62
N LEU A 63 9.55 -31.18 -3.84
CA LEU A 63 9.83 -29.92 -3.16
C LEU A 63 9.67 -30.06 -1.64
N GLY A 64 8.62 -30.76 -1.18
CA GLY A 64 8.41 -31.01 0.24
C GLY A 64 9.55 -31.82 0.86
N ALA A 65 9.95 -32.91 0.22
CA ALA A 65 11.05 -33.76 0.69
C ALA A 65 12.40 -33.02 0.78
N ALA A 66 12.61 -32.02 -0.09
CA ALA A 66 13.83 -31.19 -0.11
C ALA A 66 13.77 -29.96 0.80
N ASN A 67 12.57 -29.53 1.28
CA ASN A 67 12.36 -28.24 1.96
C ASN A 67 11.50 -28.33 3.23
N SER A 68 11.59 -29.44 3.94
CA SER A 68 11.01 -29.64 5.30
C SER A 68 9.48 -29.51 5.35
N PHE A 69 8.74 -29.94 4.31
CA PHE A 69 7.29 -30.04 4.43
C PHE A 69 6.74 -31.37 3.92
N THR A 70 5.65 -31.83 4.57
CA THR A 70 4.96 -33.06 4.20
C THR A 70 3.80 -32.76 3.27
N VAL A 71 3.54 -33.62 2.27
CA VAL A 71 2.49 -33.41 1.27
C VAL A 71 1.45 -34.52 1.34
N THR A 72 0.22 -34.14 1.67
CA THR A 72 -0.97 -34.97 1.48
C THR A 72 -1.67 -34.50 0.20
N ALA A 73 -1.87 -35.42 -0.78
CA ALA A 73 -2.58 -35.09 -2.02
C ALA A 73 -3.90 -35.81 -2.09
N THR A 74 -4.98 -35.13 -2.49
CA THR A 74 -6.32 -35.68 -2.59
C THR A 74 -7.14 -34.99 -3.68
N GLU A 75 -8.10 -35.75 -4.24
CA GLU A 75 -9.21 -35.21 -5.05
C GLU A 75 -10.54 -35.32 -4.30
N ASP A 76 -10.54 -35.89 -3.08
CA ASP A 76 -11.73 -36.05 -2.27
C ASP A 76 -12.04 -34.76 -1.50
N ALA A 77 -13.15 -34.11 -1.86
CA ALA A 77 -13.64 -32.90 -1.19
C ALA A 77 -14.04 -33.11 0.29
N ALA A 78 -14.22 -34.38 0.73
CA ALA A 78 -14.44 -34.70 2.15
C ALA A 78 -13.24 -34.30 3.05
N ALA A 79 -12.07 -34.10 2.46
CA ALA A 79 -10.91 -33.55 3.15
C ALA A 79 -11.14 -32.11 3.67
N PHE A 80 -12.11 -31.37 3.12
CA PHE A 80 -12.47 -30.01 3.54
C PHE A 80 -13.42 -30.06 4.73
N SER A 81 -12.92 -30.50 5.88
CA SER A 81 -13.56 -30.38 7.18
C SER A 81 -12.66 -29.56 8.12
N THR A 82 -13.23 -28.82 9.05
CA THR A 82 -12.47 -27.97 10.01
C THR A 82 -11.39 -28.78 10.73
N ALA A 83 -11.70 -30.00 11.16
CA ALA A 83 -10.76 -30.86 11.89
C ALA A 83 -9.59 -31.30 11.01
N ASN A 84 -9.85 -31.66 9.74
CA ASN A 84 -8.79 -32.10 8.83
C ASN A 84 -7.94 -30.92 8.35
N LEU A 85 -8.56 -29.79 7.96
CA LEU A 85 -7.85 -28.60 7.48
C LEU A 85 -6.93 -27.99 8.54
N ALA A 86 -7.28 -28.12 9.82
CA ALA A 86 -6.46 -27.58 10.94
C ALA A 86 -5.03 -28.16 10.98
N GLN A 87 -4.80 -29.33 10.38
CA GLN A 87 -3.49 -30.00 10.35
C GLN A 87 -2.52 -29.37 9.35
N TYR A 88 -3.00 -28.58 8.39
CA TYR A 88 -2.17 -28.06 7.30
C TYR A 88 -1.91 -26.55 7.49
N GLU A 89 -0.69 -26.11 7.19
CA GLU A 89 -0.32 -24.71 7.06
C GLU A 89 -0.73 -24.12 5.72
N VAL A 90 -0.78 -24.96 4.67
CA VAL A 90 -1.11 -24.53 3.31
C VAL A 90 -2.05 -25.52 2.63
N VAL A 91 -3.05 -25.00 1.94
CA VAL A 91 -3.86 -25.73 0.96
C VAL A 91 -3.51 -25.23 -0.43
N VAL A 92 -3.06 -26.16 -1.29
CA VAL A 92 -2.75 -25.90 -2.70
C VAL A 92 -3.90 -26.38 -3.56
N PHE A 93 -4.55 -25.50 -4.30
CA PHE A 93 -5.48 -25.84 -5.37
C PHE A 93 -4.68 -26.02 -6.66
N LEU A 94 -4.39 -27.27 -7.00
CA LEU A 94 -3.56 -27.63 -8.15
C LEU A 94 -4.46 -28.01 -9.33
N ASN A 95 -4.61 -27.11 -10.29
CA ASN A 95 -5.41 -27.33 -11.51
C ASN A 95 -6.84 -27.83 -11.21
N THR A 96 -7.44 -27.34 -10.13
CA THR A 96 -8.86 -27.55 -9.84
C THR A 96 -9.73 -26.84 -10.87
N THR A 97 -10.93 -27.34 -11.16
CA THR A 97 -11.87 -26.72 -12.10
C THR A 97 -13.31 -26.90 -11.67
N GLY A 98 -14.15 -25.90 -11.96
CA GLY A 98 -15.59 -25.94 -11.73
C GLY A 98 -15.98 -25.91 -10.25
N ASP A 99 -17.21 -26.32 -9.94
CA ASP A 99 -17.76 -26.37 -8.58
C ASP A 99 -17.23 -27.63 -7.85
N ALA A 100 -16.15 -27.46 -7.10
CA ALA A 100 -15.40 -28.54 -6.47
C ALA A 100 -15.82 -28.81 -5.02
N LEU A 101 -16.37 -27.80 -4.29
CA LEU A 101 -16.70 -27.85 -2.88
C LEU A 101 -18.18 -27.53 -2.64
N ASN A 102 -18.85 -28.29 -1.79
CA ASN A 102 -20.19 -27.93 -1.32
C ASN A 102 -20.14 -26.84 -0.21
N ALA A 103 -21.31 -26.28 0.14
CA ALA A 103 -21.40 -25.17 1.11
C ALA A 103 -20.77 -25.46 2.48
N ALA A 104 -20.85 -26.71 2.99
CA ALA A 104 -20.24 -27.08 4.26
C ALA A 104 -18.69 -27.10 4.17
N GLN A 105 -18.15 -27.57 3.05
CA GLN A 105 -16.72 -27.59 2.75
C GLN A 105 -16.18 -26.19 2.50
N GLN A 106 -16.94 -25.34 1.79
CA GLN A 106 -16.64 -23.92 1.62
C GLN A 106 -16.55 -23.21 2.98
N SER A 107 -17.53 -23.40 3.86
CA SER A 107 -17.52 -22.81 5.22
C SER A 107 -16.31 -23.27 6.06
N ALA A 108 -15.93 -24.54 5.95
CA ALA A 108 -14.74 -25.07 6.62
C ALA A 108 -13.45 -24.41 6.09
N PHE A 109 -13.35 -24.23 4.77
CA PHE A 109 -12.22 -23.59 4.14
C PHE A 109 -12.16 -22.07 4.43
N GLU A 110 -13.30 -21.36 4.47
CA GLU A 110 -13.32 -19.97 4.94
C GLU A 110 -12.77 -19.83 6.37
N SER A 111 -13.21 -20.72 7.27
CA SER A 111 -12.74 -20.73 8.66
C SER A 111 -11.24 -21.01 8.73
N TYR A 112 -10.72 -21.90 7.88
CA TYR A 112 -9.30 -22.19 7.75
C TYR A 112 -8.49 -20.95 7.31
N ILE A 113 -8.93 -20.23 6.28
CA ILE A 113 -8.27 -19.01 5.82
C ILE A 113 -8.31 -17.92 6.91
N ARG A 114 -9.48 -17.70 7.54
CA ARG A 114 -9.65 -16.71 8.64
C ARG A 114 -8.80 -17.02 9.86
N SER A 115 -8.36 -18.27 10.04
CA SER A 115 -7.43 -18.64 11.11
C SER A 115 -5.96 -18.25 10.83
N GLY A 116 -5.68 -17.57 9.71
CA GLY A 116 -4.34 -17.12 9.35
C GLY A 116 -3.52 -18.12 8.53
N LYS A 117 -4.16 -19.16 7.99
CA LYS A 117 -3.54 -20.20 7.18
C LYS A 117 -3.36 -19.78 5.72
N GLY A 118 -2.70 -20.62 4.90
CA GLY A 118 -2.26 -20.28 3.55
C GLY A 118 -3.02 -20.96 2.43
N TYR A 119 -3.17 -20.24 1.32
CA TYR A 119 -3.71 -20.74 0.06
C TYR A 119 -2.69 -20.52 -1.06
N VAL A 120 -2.56 -21.54 -1.92
CA VAL A 120 -1.83 -21.47 -3.19
C VAL A 120 -2.74 -21.92 -4.32
N GLY A 121 -2.98 -21.03 -5.29
CA GLY A 121 -3.68 -21.37 -6.52
C GLY A 121 -2.71 -21.57 -7.68
N VAL A 122 -2.84 -22.67 -8.40
CA VAL A 122 -2.01 -22.99 -9.56
C VAL A 122 -2.90 -23.13 -10.79
N HIS A 123 -2.64 -22.32 -11.79
CA HIS A 123 -3.26 -22.33 -13.12
C HIS A 123 -4.79 -22.36 -13.04
N ALA A 124 -5.42 -23.50 -13.30
CA ALA A 124 -6.88 -23.65 -13.32
C ALA A 124 -7.57 -23.48 -11.95
N ALA A 125 -6.81 -23.22 -10.88
CA ALA A 125 -7.41 -22.73 -9.65
C ALA A 125 -8.21 -21.42 -9.88
N ALA A 126 -7.91 -20.63 -10.92
CA ALA A 126 -8.71 -19.47 -11.33
C ALA A 126 -9.99 -19.85 -12.12
N ASP A 127 -10.14 -21.10 -12.55
CA ASP A 127 -11.30 -21.68 -13.24
C ASP A 127 -12.17 -22.54 -12.29
N THR A 128 -12.22 -22.15 -11.01
CA THR A 128 -12.83 -22.90 -9.92
C THR A 128 -13.76 -22.00 -9.14
N GLU A 129 -14.92 -22.56 -8.64
CA GLU A 129 -15.81 -21.90 -7.66
C GLU A 129 -16.32 -20.51 -8.09
N TYR A 130 -16.82 -20.37 -9.29
CA TYR A 130 -17.25 -19.09 -9.86
C TYR A 130 -18.39 -18.41 -9.10
N ASP A 131 -19.25 -19.16 -8.43
CA ASP A 131 -20.40 -18.66 -7.71
C ASP A 131 -20.14 -18.44 -6.20
N TRP A 132 -18.85 -18.58 -5.78
CA TRP A 132 -18.43 -18.37 -4.40
C TRP A 132 -17.58 -17.11 -4.24
N PRO A 133 -18.18 -15.95 -3.82
CA PRO A 133 -17.47 -14.67 -3.76
C PRO A 133 -16.24 -14.66 -2.85
N PHE A 134 -16.24 -15.44 -1.76
CA PHE A 134 -15.07 -15.57 -0.89
C PHE A 134 -13.87 -16.12 -1.67
N TYR A 135 -14.09 -17.19 -2.46
CA TYR A 135 -13.01 -17.77 -3.25
C TYR A 135 -12.52 -16.84 -4.35
N GLY A 136 -13.43 -16.14 -5.05
CA GLY A 136 -13.05 -15.14 -6.05
C GLY A 136 -12.17 -14.02 -5.49
N ASN A 137 -12.49 -13.58 -4.27
CA ASN A 137 -11.66 -12.61 -3.57
C ASN A 137 -10.33 -13.20 -3.08
N LEU A 138 -10.30 -14.47 -2.68
CA LEU A 138 -9.09 -15.16 -2.23
C LEU A 138 -8.12 -15.41 -3.39
N VAL A 139 -8.59 -15.97 -4.51
CA VAL A 139 -7.78 -16.23 -5.71
C VAL A 139 -7.36 -14.94 -6.42
N GLY A 140 -8.18 -13.90 -6.36
CA GLY A 140 -7.91 -12.54 -6.84
C GLY A 140 -8.41 -12.20 -8.23
N ALA A 141 -8.53 -13.17 -9.13
CA ALA A 141 -9.15 -13.03 -10.43
C ALA A 141 -9.61 -14.38 -10.97
N TYR A 142 -10.72 -14.40 -11.70
CA TYR A 142 -11.21 -15.58 -12.39
C TYR A 142 -10.74 -15.65 -13.82
N PHE A 143 -10.57 -16.87 -14.30
CA PHE A 143 -10.28 -17.19 -15.70
C PHE A 143 -11.36 -16.64 -16.64
N ALA A 144 -10.94 -16.15 -17.81
CA ALA A 144 -11.82 -15.70 -18.88
C ALA A 144 -11.62 -16.49 -20.18
N SER A 145 -10.37 -16.64 -20.63
CA SER A 145 -10.00 -17.32 -21.86
C SER A 145 -8.50 -17.59 -21.91
N HIS A 146 -8.06 -18.37 -22.87
CA HIS A 146 -6.64 -18.59 -23.18
C HIS A 146 -6.42 -18.76 -24.69
N PRO A 147 -5.26 -18.37 -25.25
CA PRO A 147 -4.81 -18.80 -26.58
C PRO A 147 -4.25 -20.25 -26.52
N ALA A 148 -3.79 -20.75 -27.67
CA ALA A 148 -3.04 -22.01 -27.74
C ALA A 148 -1.73 -21.90 -26.95
N ILE A 149 -1.25 -23.05 -26.43
CA ILE A 149 0.06 -23.18 -25.78
C ILE A 149 1.15 -22.62 -26.69
N GLN A 150 1.95 -21.69 -26.18
CA GLN A 150 3.01 -21.02 -26.94
C GLN A 150 4.07 -20.43 -26.02
N GLN A 151 5.21 -20.02 -26.58
CA GLN A 151 6.24 -19.30 -25.83
C GLN A 151 5.81 -17.84 -25.60
N ALA A 152 6.08 -17.30 -24.40
CA ALA A 152 5.93 -15.89 -24.05
C ALA A 152 7.01 -15.42 -23.07
N ASN A 153 7.15 -14.09 -22.95
CA ASN A 153 7.98 -13.45 -21.96
C ASN A 153 7.14 -13.10 -20.72
N VAL A 154 7.55 -13.65 -19.60
CA VAL A 154 7.04 -13.28 -18.27
C VAL A 154 7.99 -12.24 -17.68
N LYS A 155 7.50 -11.06 -17.32
CA LYS A 155 8.25 -10.00 -16.64
C LYS A 155 8.10 -10.18 -15.13
N ALA A 156 9.19 -10.45 -14.43
CA ALA A 156 9.22 -10.45 -12.98
C ALA A 156 9.26 -8.99 -12.48
N VAL A 157 8.06 -8.44 -12.17
CA VAL A 157 7.89 -7.02 -11.79
C VAL A 157 8.10 -6.77 -10.30
N ASP A 158 8.02 -7.82 -9.49
CA ASP A 158 8.43 -7.83 -8.09
C ASP A 158 9.32 -9.03 -7.82
N ARG A 159 10.59 -8.77 -7.51
CA ARG A 159 11.60 -9.80 -7.23
C ARG A 159 11.98 -9.85 -5.74
N GLY A 160 11.28 -9.07 -4.88
CA GLY A 160 11.38 -9.15 -3.42
C GLY A 160 10.69 -10.39 -2.84
N HIS A 161 9.65 -10.88 -3.50
CA HIS A 161 8.90 -12.06 -3.07
C HIS A 161 9.66 -13.37 -3.38
N ALA A 162 9.63 -14.34 -2.45
CA ALA A 162 10.35 -15.62 -2.58
C ALA A 162 10.01 -16.38 -3.89
N ALA A 163 8.78 -16.26 -4.38
CA ALA A 163 8.35 -16.91 -5.63
C ALA A 163 9.02 -16.33 -6.88
N THR A 164 9.54 -15.12 -6.84
CA THR A 164 10.11 -14.43 -8.00
C THR A 164 11.55 -13.96 -7.78
N ALA A 165 12.07 -14.13 -6.57
CA ALA A 165 13.39 -13.67 -6.18
C ALA A 165 14.54 -14.22 -7.04
N HIS A 166 14.42 -15.45 -7.50
CA HIS A 166 15.39 -16.20 -8.32
C HIS A 166 15.24 -15.95 -9.82
N LEU A 167 14.13 -15.35 -10.26
CA LEU A 167 13.85 -15.12 -11.67
C LEU A 167 14.67 -13.97 -12.24
N PRO A 168 15.09 -14.05 -13.52
CA PRO A 168 15.59 -12.89 -14.25
C PRO A 168 14.45 -11.88 -14.46
N GLN A 169 14.79 -10.63 -14.82
CA GLN A 169 13.76 -9.61 -15.13
C GLN A 169 12.78 -10.06 -16.22
N THR A 170 13.26 -10.86 -17.18
CA THR A 170 12.44 -11.48 -18.22
C THR A 170 12.66 -12.98 -18.21
N TRP A 171 11.61 -13.72 -17.94
CA TRP A 171 11.62 -15.18 -17.92
C TRP A 171 10.83 -15.70 -19.11
N THR A 172 11.56 -16.15 -20.15
CA THR A 172 10.96 -16.69 -21.38
C THR A 172 10.66 -18.16 -21.19
N ARG A 173 9.40 -18.59 -21.38
CA ARG A 173 8.97 -19.98 -21.22
C ARG A 173 7.74 -20.29 -22.07
N THR A 174 7.41 -21.59 -22.19
CA THR A 174 6.24 -22.07 -22.93
C THR A 174 5.21 -22.62 -21.95
N ASP A 175 3.99 -22.10 -22.01
CA ASP A 175 2.85 -22.60 -21.24
C ASP A 175 1.54 -22.19 -21.92
N GLU A 176 0.39 -22.43 -21.27
CA GLU A 176 -0.89 -21.82 -21.60
C GLU A 176 -1.06 -20.51 -20.83
N TRP A 177 -1.46 -19.44 -21.51
CA TRP A 177 -1.51 -18.09 -20.94
C TRP A 177 -2.95 -17.67 -20.71
N TYR A 178 -3.35 -17.56 -19.43
CA TYR A 178 -4.71 -17.18 -19.06
C TYR A 178 -4.93 -15.67 -19.18
N ASN A 179 -6.03 -15.30 -19.84
CA ASN A 179 -6.67 -14.00 -19.67
C ASN A 179 -7.67 -14.09 -18.52
N TYR A 180 -7.80 -13.03 -17.72
CA TYR A 180 -8.67 -13.01 -16.55
C TYR A 180 -9.85 -12.07 -16.74
N ARG A 181 -10.97 -12.33 -16.02
CA ARG A 181 -12.17 -11.48 -16.06
C ARG A 181 -11.92 -10.09 -15.48
N THR A 182 -10.98 -9.97 -14.55
CA THR A 182 -10.59 -8.71 -13.87
C THR A 182 -9.08 -8.66 -13.71
N ASN A 183 -8.52 -7.45 -13.59
CA ASN A 183 -7.11 -7.28 -13.28
C ASN A 183 -6.89 -7.38 -11.76
N ALA A 184 -6.07 -8.35 -11.32
CA ALA A 184 -5.78 -8.61 -9.92
C ALA A 184 -5.03 -7.46 -9.21
N ARG A 185 -4.37 -6.55 -9.95
CA ARG A 185 -3.53 -5.47 -9.39
C ARG A 185 -4.28 -4.55 -8.43
N SER A 186 -5.58 -4.38 -8.62
CA SER A 186 -6.40 -3.53 -7.73
C SER A 186 -6.57 -4.09 -6.31
N THR A 187 -6.41 -5.41 -6.13
CA THR A 187 -6.66 -6.11 -4.86
C THR A 187 -5.49 -6.96 -4.38
N ALA A 188 -4.44 -7.09 -5.17
CA ALA A 188 -3.29 -7.94 -4.91
C ALA A 188 -1.97 -7.28 -5.32
N ARG A 189 -0.87 -7.72 -4.77
CA ARG A 189 0.48 -7.39 -5.23
C ARG A 189 0.82 -8.28 -6.42
N VAL A 190 0.94 -7.70 -7.61
CA VAL A 190 1.35 -8.43 -8.82
C VAL A 190 2.86 -8.64 -8.77
N LEU A 191 3.29 -9.89 -8.90
CA LEU A 191 4.68 -10.34 -8.83
C LEU A 191 5.28 -10.52 -10.23
N ALA A 192 4.45 -10.98 -11.18
CA ALA A 192 4.85 -11.20 -12.56
C ALA A 192 3.71 -10.83 -13.51
N THR A 193 4.07 -10.32 -14.69
CA THR A 193 3.14 -9.98 -15.78
C THR A 193 3.55 -10.67 -17.08
N LEU A 194 2.58 -10.91 -17.97
CA LEU A 194 2.84 -11.35 -19.33
C LEU A 194 3.11 -10.15 -20.23
N ASP A 195 4.12 -10.27 -21.09
CA ASP A 195 4.39 -9.32 -22.17
C ASP A 195 3.58 -9.74 -23.41
N GLU A 196 2.39 -9.15 -23.58
CA GLU A 196 1.49 -9.51 -24.70
C GLU A 196 2.10 -9.26 -26.08
N SER A 197 3.15 -8.44 -26.19
CA SER A 197 3.85 -8.24 -27.44
C SER A 197 4.71 -9.45 -27.86
N SER A 198 4.97 -10.38 -26.93
CA SER A 198 5.80 -11.56 -27.15
C SER A 198 5.04 -12.82 -27.56
N TYR A 199 3.70 -12.78 -27.61
CA TYR A 199 2.85 -13.91 -27.96
C TYR A 199 1.52 -13.45 -28.58
N SER A 200 0.67 -14.39 -29.04
CA SER A 200 -0.61 -14.07 -29.66
C SER A 200 -1.79 -14.47 -28.78
N GLY A 201 -2.85 -13.65 -28.74
CA GLY A 201 -4.10 -13.95 -28.02
C GLY A 201 -4.14 -13.45 -26.57
N GLY A 202 -3.25 -12.52 -26.21
CA GLY A 202 -3.39 -11.71 -25.00
C GLY A 202 -4.62 -10.82 -25.08
N GLY A 203 -5.31 -10.61 -23.97
CA GLY A 203 -6.57 -9.87 -23.92
C GLY A 203 -6.67 -8.89 -22.76
N MET A 204 -5.57 -8.64 -22.01
CA MET A 204 -5.54 -7.74 -20.88
C MET A 204 -4.69 -6.47 -21.13
N GLY A 205 -4.00 -6.38 -22.28
CA GLY A 205 -3.24 -5.22 -22.71
C GLY A 205 -1.90 -5.07 -21.98
N ALA A 206 -1.49 -3.82 -21.76
CA ALA A 206 -0.15 -3.51 -21.23
C ALA A 206 0.08 -3.97 -19.78
N ASP A 207 -0.97 -4.24 -19.03
CA ASP A 207 -0.89 -4.76 -17.65
C ASP A 207 -1.63 -6.09 -17.53
N HIS A 208 -0.92 -7.16 -17.83
CA HIS A 208 -1.44 -8.53 -17.80
C HIS A 208 -0.84 -9.32 -16.61
N PRO A 209 -1.48 -9.33 -15.42
CA PRO A 209 -1.01 -10.10 -14.27
C PRO A 209 -0.91 -11.59 -14.58
N HIS A 210 0.20 -12.24 -14.17
CA HIS A 210 0.43 -13.67 -14.33
C HIS A 210 0.61 -14.39 -12.99
N ALA A 211 1.25 -13.72 -12.02
CA ALA A 211 1.37 -14.23 -10.65
C ALA A 211 1.21 -13.07 -9.66
N TRP A 212 0.58 -13.36 -8.52
CA TRP A 212 0.33 -12.37 -7.48
C TRP A 212 0.21 -12.97 -6.10
N CYS A 213 0.36 -12.13 -5.08
CA CYS A 213 0.11 -12.47 -3.69
C CYS A 213 -0.81 -11.44 -3.02
N LYS A 214 -1.48 -11.84 -1.98
CA LYS A 214 -2.29 -10.95 -1.13
C LYS A 214 -2.50 -11.54 0.26
N THR A 215 -2.87 -10.69 1.20
CA THR A 215 -3.53 -11.12 2.45
C THR A 215 -5.03 -10.99 2.27
N TYR A 216 -5.78 -11.97 2.73
CA TYR A 216 -7.23 -11.96 2.65
C TYR A 216 -7.85 -12.60 3.89
N GLU A 217 -8.74 -11.89 4.59
CA GLU A 217 -9.43 -12.36 5.79
C GLU A 217 -8.50 -12.98 6.86
N GLY A 218 -7.29 -12.44 6.99
CA GLY A 218 -6.25 -12.94 7.91
C GLY A 218 -5.32 -13.99 7.31
N GLY A 219 -5.69 -14.66 6.23
CA GLY A 219 -4.86 -15.65 5.54
C GLY A 219 -3.93 -15.05 4.50
N ARG A 220 -3.04 -15.89 3.97
CA ARG A 220 -2.09 -15.56 2.90
C ARG A 220 -2.45 -16.30 1.62
N SER A 221 -2.57 -15.58 0.51
CA SER A 221 -2.89 -16.13 -0.80
C SER A 221 -1.76 -15.86 -1.78
N PHE A 222 -1.34 -16.88 -2.49
CA PHE A 222 -0.46 -16.81 -3.65
C PHE A 222 -1.14 -17.48 -4.85
N TYR A 223 -1.04 -16.89 -6.03
CA TYR A 223 -1.55 -17.45 -7.26
C TYR A 223 -0.50 -17.35 -8.39
N THR A 224 -0.44 -18.39 -9.23
CA THR A 224 0.30 -18.37 -10.50
C THR A 224 -0.54 -18.93 -11.63
N GLY A 225 -0.56 -18.22 -12.78
CA GLY A 225 -1.23 -18.65 -14.00
C GLY A 225 -0.46 -19.72 -14.78
N GLY A 226 0.78 -20.04 -14.41
CA GLY A 226 1.56 -21.11 -15.02
C GLY A 226 1.20 -22.50 -14.47
N GLY A 227 1.61 -23.56 -15.19
CA GLY A 227 1.42 -24.94 -14.75
C GLY A 227 0.37 -25.74 -15.53
N HIS A 228 0.00 -25.28 -16.72
CA HIS A 228 -0.85 -26.07 -17.62
C HIS A 228 -0.13 -27.34 -18.11
N THR A 229 1.13 -27.20 -18.52
CA THR A 229 1.87 -28.31 -19.14
C THR A 229 2.62 -29.16 -18.12
N GLN A 230 2.78 -30.46 -18.40
CA GLN A 230 3.65 -31.31 -17.58
C GLN A 230 5.10 -30.82 -17.58
N ALA A 231 5.57 -30.23 -18.68
CA ALA A 231 6.92 -29.68 -18.82
C ALA A 231 7.20 -28.55 -17.83
N SER A 232 6.20 -27.74 -17.46
CA SER A 232 6.31 -26.70 -16.46
C SER A 232 6.82 -27.23 -15.12
N TYR A 233 6.37 -28.40 -14.69
CA TYR A 233 6.79 -29.01 -13.42
C TYR A 233 8.17 -29.67 -13.45
N ALA A 234 8.77 -29.80 -14.63
CA ALA A 234 10.17 -30.21 -14.80
C ALA A 234 11.14 -29.01 -14.85
N GLU A 235 10.63 -27.80 -15.09
CA GLU A 235 11.40 -26.57 -15.21
C GLU A 235 11.92 -26.12 -13.82
N PRO A 236 13.25 -26.01 -13.58
CA PRO A 236 13.77 -25.61 -12.26
C PRO A 236 13.27 -24.27 -11.77
N ALA A 237 13.15 -23.28 -12.67
CA ALA A 237 12.68 -21.92 -12.33
C ALA A 237 11.19 -21.95 -11.91
N PHE A 238 10.33 -22.72 -12.58
CA PHE A 238 8.94 -22.86 -12.19
C PHE A 238 8.77 -23.63 -10.86
N ARG A 239 9.58 -24.63 -10.63
CA ARG A 239 9.61 -25.36 -9.34
C ARG A 239 10.01 -24.46 -8.19
N ALA A 240 11.04 -23.60 -8.37
CA ALA A 240 11.43 -22.61 -7.38
C ALA A 240 10.35 -21.54 -7.17
N HIS A 241 9.64 -21.16 -8.24
CA HIS A 241 8.48 -20.25 -8.17
C HIS A 241 7.34 -20.84 -7.31
N LEU A 242 6.99 -22.10 -7.51
CA LEU A 242 5.99 -22.81 -6.69
C LEU A 242 6.45 -22.91 -5.23
N LEU A 243 7.70 -23.29 -4.99
CA LEU A 243 8.26 -23.37 -3.64
C LEU A 243 8.16 -22.03 -2.90
N GLY A 244 8.54 -20.94 -3.55
CA GLY A 244 8.45 -19.62 -2.98
C GLY A 244 7.02 -19.21 -2.62
N GLY A 245 6.03 -19.56 -3.48
CA GLY A 245 4.62 -19.35 -3.22
C GLY A 245 4.11 -20.19 -2.02
N ILE A 246 4.51 -21.45 -1.93
CA ILE A 246 4.16 -22.33 -0.80
C ILE A 246 4.79 -21.81 0.50
N ARG A 247 6.08 -21.42 0.49
CA ARG A 247 6.77 -20.88 1.66
C ARG A 247 6.11 -19.57 2.16
N TYR A 248 5.72 -18.68 1.24
CA TYR A 248 4.97 -17.47 1.59
C TYR A 248 3.62 -17.81 2.22
N ALA A 249 2.83 -18.68 1.59
CA ALA A 249 1.53 -19.10 2.10
C ALA A 249 1.64 -19.78 3.47
N ALA A 250 2.69 -20.58 3.71
CA ALA A 250 3.00 -21.19 5.01
C ALA A 250 3.52 -20.19 6.06
N GLY A 251 3.79 -18.93 5.67
CA GLY A 251 4.39 -17.92 6.55
C GLY A 251 5.87 -18.17 6.87
N ARG A 252 6.55 -19.01 6.08
CA ARG A 252 7.99 -19.30 6.18
C ARG A 252 8.84 -18.25 5.47
N SER A 253 8.28 -17.54 4.50
CA SER A 253 8.85 -16.33 3.90
C SER A 253 7.87 -15.18 4.05
N LYS A 254 8.39 -13.97 4.29
CA LYS A 254 7.61 -12.74 4.47
C LYS A 254 7.68 -11.91 3.20
N ALA A 255 6.61 -11.19 2.89
CA ALA A 255 6.57 -10.28 1.75
C ALA A 255 5.50 -9.20 1.95
N ASP A 256 5.67 -8.05 1.34
CA ASP A 256 4.65 -7.02 1.24
C ASP A 256 3.69 -7.33 0.09
N CYS A 257 2.56 -7.95 0.40
CA CYS A 257 1.54 -8.33 -0.57
C CYS A 257 0.36 -7.33 -0.64
N ARG A 258 0.55 -6.11 -0.14
CA ARG A 258 -0.42 -5.01 -0.31
C ARG A 258 -0.43 -4.55 -1.78
N PRO A 259 -1.59 -4.23 -2.37
CA PRO A 259 -1.66 -3.64 -3.70
C PRO A 259 -0.75 -2.40 -3.81
N GLU A 260 -0.11 -2.22 -4.96
CA GLU A 260 0.81 -1.10 -5.17
C GLU A 260 0.45 -0.34 -6.45
N SER A 261 0.35 0.98 -6.34
CA SER A 261 0.08 1.89 -7.45
C SER A 261 0.72 3.26 -7.23
N GLY A 262 1.01 3.96 -8.33
CA GLY A 262 1.52 5.34 -8.30
C GLY A 262 3.00 5.48 -7.94
N TYR A 263 3.78 4.39 -7.96
CA TYR A 263 5.22 4.45 -7.78
C TYR A 263 5.94 4.71 -9.11
N SER A 264 6.95 5.58 -9.06
CA SER A 264 7.92 5.81 -10.13
C SER A 264 9.22 5.07 -9.81
N THR A 265 9.81 4.46 -10.82
CA THR A 265 11.07 3.73 -10.68
C THR A 265 12.23 4.70 -10.52
N LEU A 266 13.05 4.52 -9.50
CA LEU A 266 14.35 5.19 -9.34
C LEU A 266 15.50 4.31 -9.78
N TYR A 267 15.39 2.99 -9.57
CA TYR A 267 16.38 2.00 -10.01
C TYR A 267 15.72 0.65 -10.33
N ASN A 268 15.98 0.18 -11.55
CA ASN A 268 15.61 -1.16 -12.05
C ASN A 268 16.70 -1.72 -13.00
N GLY A 269 17.96 -1.32 -12.78
CA GLY A 269 19.10 -1.64 -13.64
C GLY A 269 19.75 -0.40 -14.27
N SER A 270 19.04 0.72 -14.41
CA SER A 270 19.61 2.00 -14.84
C SER A 270 20.16 2.79 -13.65
N THR A 271 21.37 3.31 -13.79
CA THR A 271 22.03 4.16 -12.81
C THR A 271 21.87 5.66 -13.11
N THR A 272 21.04 6.00 -14.09
CA THR A 272 20.73 7.40 -14.43
C THR A 272 20.14 8.13 -13.24
N GLY A 273 20.71 9.30 -12.91
CA GLY A 273 20.29 10.11 -11.76
C GLY A 273 20.91 9.70 -10.43
N TRP A 274 21.79 8.69 -10.42
CA TRP A 274 22.52 8.27 -9.23
C TRP A 274 23.97 8.79 -9.24
N SER A 275 24.50 9.06 -8.07
CA SER A 275 25.87 9.51 -7.81
C SER A 275 26.52 8.69 -6.70
N GLN A 276 27.84 8.65 -6.70
CA GLN A 276 28.67 7.93 -5.75
C GLN A 276 29.47 8.92 -4.90
N ALA A 277 29.59 8.63 -3.59
CA ALA A 277 30.51 9.30 -2.67
C ALA A 277 31.27 8.25 -1.83
N GLY A 278 32.52 8.52 -1.53
CA GLY A 278 33.40 7.59 -0.81
C GLY A 278 34.10 6.56 -1.70
N PRO A 279 35.01 5.71 -1.10
CA PRO A 279 35.79 4.72 -1.84
C PRO A 279 34.99 3.47 -2.22
N GLY A 280 33.95 3.10 -1.46
CA GLY A 280 33.11 1.94 -1.76
C GLY A 280 32.16 2.21 -2.91
N ASN A 281 31.73 1.15 -3.60
CA ASN A 281 30.89 1.24 -4.78
C ASN A 281 29.87 0.07 -4.81
N PHE A 282 29.09 0.00 -5.87
CA PHE A 282 28.17 -1.09 -6.16
C PHE A 282 28.40 -1.65 -7.56
N THR A 283 28.48 -2.97 -7.66
CA THR A 283 28.37 -3.65 -8.97
C THR A 283 26.89 -3.66 -9.37
N ASN A 284 26.64 -3.54 -10.69
CA ASN A 284 25.28 -3.56 -11.25
C ASN A 284 25.15 -4.77 -12.20
N SER A 285 24.41 -5.78 -11.80
CA SER A 285 24.17 -6.98 -12.59
C SER A 285 22.73 -7.46 -12.43
N ASP A 286 22.05 -7.74 -13.53
CA ASP A 286 20.65 -8.18 -13.57
C ASP A 286 19.73 -7.29 -12.70
N ALA A 287 19.86 -5.96 -12.87
CA ALA A 287 19.14 -4.95 -12.09
C ALA A 287 19.27 -5.12 -10.57
N THR A 288 20.43 -5.60 -10.11
CA THR A 288 20.80 -5.71 -8.70
C THR A 288 22.09 -4.95 -8.46
N LEU A 289 22.09 -4.06 -7.49
CA LEU A 289 23.26 -3.38 -6.95
C LEU A 289 23.81 -4.25 -5.81
N THR A 290 25.09 -4.59 -5.86
CA THR A 290 25.76 -5.32 -4.78
C THR A 290 26.97 -4.54 -4.32
N SER A 291 27.12 -4.32 -3.01
CA SER A 291 28.20 -3.56 -2.40
C SER A 291 29.57 -4.14 -2.68
N VAL A 292 30.56 -3.28 -2.92
CA VAL A 292 31.96 -3.67 -3.12
C VAL A 292 32.91 -2.55 -2.65
N GLY A 293 34.07 -2.92 -2.10
CA GLY A 293 35.23 -2.04 -1.96
C GLY A 293 35.20 -1.05 -0.79
N GLY A 294 34.46 -1.28 0.26
CA GLY A 294 34.50 -0.49 1.50
C GLY A 294 33.42 0.58 1.65
N MET A 295 33.60 1.54 2.56
CA MET A 295 32.57 2.51 2.90
C MET A 295 32.24 3.44 1.74
N GLY A 296 30.94 3.60 1.46
CA GLY A 296 30.45 4.47 0.41
C GLY A 296 28.95 4.76 0.51
N LEU A 297 28.56 5.85 -0.14
CA LEU A 297 27.18 6.28 -0.30
C LEU A 297 26.83 6.28 -1.78
N TYR A 298 25.82 5.53 -2.18
CA TYR A 298 25.23 5.59 -3.51
C TYR A 298 23.85 6.22 -3.41
N TRP A 299 23.65 7.39 -4.02
CA TRP A 299 22.50 8.23 -3.73
C TRP A 299 21.85 8.81 -4.99
N TYR A 300 20.54 8.99 -4.93
CA TYR A 300 19.78 9.59 -6.03
C TYR A 300 19.97 11.10 -6.03
N SER A 301 20.86 11.57 -6.91
CA SER A 301 21.32 12.96 -6.97
C SER A 301 20.44 13.85 -7.86
N ALA A 302 19.59 13.25 -8.71
CA ALA A 302 18.80 13.99 -9.68
C ALA A 302 17.67 14.82 -9.02
N LYS A 303 17.24 14.46 -7.80
CA LYS A 303 16.11 15.10 -7.14
C LYS A 303 16.16 14.91 -5.63
N GLN A 304 15.62 15.89 -4.89
CA GLN A 304 15.28 15.80 -3.48
C GLN A 304 13.78 15.47 -3.33
N PHE A 305 13.42 14.89 -2.20
CA PHE A 305 12.05 14.49 -1.90
C PHE A 305 11.62 15.06 -0.54
N THR A 306 10.34 15.41 -0.40
CA THR A 306 9.81 16.00 0.84
C THR A 306 8.87 15.06 1.59
N SER A 307 7.78 14.65 0.96
CA SER A 307 6.87 13.63 1.49
C SER A 307 6.72 12.54 0.45
N TYR A 308 6.94 11.29 0.85
CA TYR A 308 7.01 10.19 -0.09
C TYR A 308 6.86 8.83 0.60
N SER A 309 6.49 7.81 -0.16
CA SER A 309 6.71 6.41 0.18
C SER A 309 7.86 5.89 -0.71
N LEU A 310 9.00 5.58 -0.11
CA LEU A 310 10.14 4.94 -0.75
C LEU A 310 10.05 3.43 -0.49
N LYS A 311 10.05 2.62 -1.54
CA LYS A 311 10.14 1.17 -1.43
C LYS A 311 11.39 0.66 -2.13
N LEU A 312 12.04 -0.31 -1.52
CA LEU A 312 13.20 -0.99 -2.11
C LEU A 312 13.33 -2.40 -1.53
N ASP A 313 13.91 -3.29 -2.34
CA ASP A 313 14.23 -4.63 -1.89
C ASP A 313 15.70 -4.68 -1.52
N TRP A 314 16.02 -5.32 -0.39
CA TRP A 314 17.39 -5.49 0.11
C TRP A 314 17.63 -6.92 0.61
N ARG A 315 18.90 -7.32 0.61
CA ARG A 315 19.35 -8.62 1.09
C ARG A 315 20.77 -8.51 1.62
N LEU A 316 21.03 -9.07 2.81
CA LEU A 316 22.37 -9.33 3.33
C LEU A 316 22.77 -10.77 2.99
N ALA A 317 24.05 -11.03 2.76
CA ALA A 317 24.57 -12.37 2.52
C ALA A 317 24.70 -13.17 3.83
N GLY A 318 25.06 -12.48 4.92
CA GLY A 318 25.28 -13.05 6.24
C GLY A 318 24.97 -12.05 7.35
N ASP A 319 25.81 -12.06 8.39
CA ASP A 319 25.81 -11.05 9.46
C ASP A 319 26.60 -9.82 8.98
N ASP A 320 25.95 -9.07 8.10
CA ASP A 320 26.48 -7.92 7.38
C ASP A 320 25.74 -6.66 7.82
N ASN A 321 26.33 -5.49 7.50
CA ASN A 321 25.79 -4.17 7.84
C ASN A 321 25.56 -3.32 6.58
N SER A 322 24.42 -2.62 6.57
CA SER A 322 24.09 -1.62 5.54
C SER A 322 22.98 -0.69 6.06
N GLY A 323 22.52 0.26 5.24
CA GLY A 323 21.47 1.20 5.62
C GLY A 323 20.89 1.94 4.44
N ILE A 324 19.75 2.57 4.69
CA ILE A 324 19.11 3.50 3.78
C ILE A 324 19.19 4.89 4.38
N PHE A 325 19.76 5.84 3.63
CA PHE A 325 19.84 7.24 4.05
C PHE A 325 18.70 8.06 3.46
N ILE A 326 18.15 8.96 4.26
CA ILE A 326 17.14 9.95 3.85
C ILE A 326 17.44 11.32 4.45
N GLY A 327 16.92 12.39 3.83
CA GLY A 327 16.92 13.72 4.43
C GLY A 327 18.28 14.43 4.45
N PHE A 328 19.24 14.05 3.61
CA PHE A 328 20.57 14.67 3.59
C PHE A 328 20.77 15.61 2.40
N PRO A 329 21.66 16.61 2.52
CA PRO A 329 22.03 17.50 1.42
C PRO A 329 22.98 16.81 0.43
N PRO A 330 23.13 17.34 -0.82
CA PRO A 330 24.10 16.81 -1.78
C PRO A 330 25.52 16.94 -1.24
N SER A 331 26.31 15.87 -1.33
CA SER A 331 27.70 15.85 -0.87
C SER A 331 28.51 14.79 -1.60
N SER A 332 29.81 15.06 -1.78
CA SER A 332 30.81 14.08 -2.18
C SER A 332 31.42 13.32 -0.99
N ASP A 333 31.09 13.74 0.24
CA ASP A 333 31.49 13.06 1.47
C ASP A 333 30.40 12.07 1.88
N PRO A 334 30.69 10.76 1.97
CA PRO A 334 29.72 9.76 2.35
C PRO A 334 29.21 9.92 3.79
N TRP A 335 29.99 10.54 4.68
CA TRP A 335 29.59 10.85 6.05
C TRP A 335 28.49 11.92 6.14
N SER A 336 28.35 12.75 5.11
CA SER A 336 27.32 13.79 5.09
C SER A 336 25.89 13.23 5.28
N ALA A 337 25.62 12.03 4.77
CA ALA A 337 24.31 11.40 4.95
C ALA A 337 24.06 10.99 6.41
N VAL A 338 25.12 10.51 7.12
CA VAL A 338 25.08 10.18 8.55
C VAL A 338 24.94 11.45 9.41
N ASP A 339 25.74 12.49 9.08
CA ASP A 339 25.86 13.69 9.90
C ASP A 339 24.64 14.61 9.74
N ASN A 340 24.01 14.68 8.56
CA ASN A 340 22.96 15.63 8.23
C ASN A 340 21.60 15.01 7.96
N GLY A 341 21.53 13.72 7.64
CA GLY A 341 20.30 12.97 7.38
C GLY A 341 19.94 11.99 8.48
N TYR A 342 19.19 10.98 8.11
CA TYR A 342 18.83 9.84 8.95
C TYR A 342 19.15 8.53 8.24
N GLU A 343 19.72 7.58 8.97
CA GLU A 343 19.95 6.21 8.50
C GLU A 343 18.87 5.28 9.05
N ILE A 344 18.27 4.51 8.15
CA ILE A 344 17.39 3.39 8.49
C ILE A 344 18.24 2.13 8.37
N GLN A 345 18.55 1.55 9.51
CA GLN A 345 19.54 0.49 9.65
C GLN A 345 19.10 -0.83 9.01
N ILE A 346 20.08 -1.55 8.49
CA ILE A 346 20.01 -2.94 8.03
C ILE A 346 21.14 -3.73 8.66
N ASP A 347 20.88 -4.33 9.83
CA ASP A 347 21.78 -5.19 10.61
C ASP A 347 20.93 -5.94 11.63
N ALA A 348 20.85 -7.26 11.55
CA ALA A 348 19.95 -8.02 12.40
C ALA A 348 20.48 -8.29 13.82
N THR A 349 21.79 -8.10 14.05
CA THR A 349 22.48 -8.57 15.26
C THR A 349 22.95 -7.46 16.19
N ASP A 350 23.01 -6.20 15.74
CA ASP A 350 23.49 -5.08 16.56
C ASP A 350 22.44 -4.66 17.64
N ALA A 351 22.83 -3.72 18.50
CA ALA A 351 22.00 -3.18 19.57
C ALA A 351 20.68 -2.62 19.07
N ALA A 352 19.65 -2.57 19.92
CA ALA A 352 18.27 -2.25 19.53
C ALA A 352 18.10 -0.91 18.80
N ASP A 353 18.96 0.08 19.07
CA ASP A 353 18.97 1.39 18.42
C ASP A 353 19.84 1.45 17.14
N ARG A 354 20.43 0.31 16.75
CA ARG A 354 21.33 0.14 15.60
C ARG A 354 21.05 -1.11 14.78
N THR A 355 19.94 -1.77 15.02
CA THR A 355 19.51 -2.97 14.31
C THR A 355 18.54 -2.65 13.18
N THR A 356 18.25 -3.63 12.33
CA THR A 356 17.30 -3.52 11.22
C THR A 356 15.99 -2.83 11.65
N GLY A 357 15.67 -1.75 10.95
CA GLY A 357 14.48 -0.93 11.21
C GLY A 357 14.65 0.15 12.29
N ALA A 358 15.79 0.25 12.96
CA ALA A 358 16.10 1.40 13.79
C ALA A 358 16.34 2.65 12.91
N VAL A 359 15.95 3.82 13.41
CA VAL A 359 16.51 5.09 12.97
C VAL A 359 17.80 5.25 13.76
N TYR A 360 18.93 4.97 13.13
CA TYR A 360 20.25 4.74 13.72
C TYR A 360 20.55 5.75 14.83
N THR A 361 20.72 5.26 16.06
CA THR A 361 20.96 6.01 17.31
C THR A 361 19.84 6.98 17.75
N PHE A 362 18.81 7.19 16.95
CA PHE A 362 17.70 8.09 17.30
C PHE A 362 16.48 7.35 17.85
N LYS A 363 16.13 6.20 17.28
CA LYS A 363 14.99 5.41 17.72
C LYS A 363 15.13 3.93 17.39
N SER A 364 15.04 3.09 18.42
CA SER A 364 14.98 1.63 18.27
C SER A 364 13.75 1.20 17.48
N ALA A 365 13.87 0.12 16.70
CA ALA A 365 12.74 -0.56 16.13
C ALA A 365 11.92 -1.28 17.23
N ASP A 366 10.66 -1.58 16.93
CA ASP A 366 9.90 -2.61 17.63
C ASP A 366 10.52 -3.98 17.28
N ILE A 367 11.33 -4.50 18.19
CA ILE A 367 12.11 -5.72 17.96
C ILE A 367 11.20 -6.92 17.71
N ALA A 368 10.07 -7.02 18.41
CA ALA A 368 9.15 -8.14 18.24
C ALA A 368 8.46 -8.09 16.86
N ALA A 369 8.02 -6.92 16.44
CA ALA A 369 7.44 -6.73 15.12
C ALA A 369 8.49 -6.94 14.01
N ARG A 370 9.74 -6.44 14.20
CA ARG A 370 10.87 -6.65 13.29
C ARG A 370 11.16 -8.15 13.12
N ASP A 371 11.32 -8.92 14.19
CA ASP A 371 11.65 -10.34 14.14
C ASP A 371 10.54 -11.16 13.49
N ALA A 372 9.28 -10.79 13.72
CA ALA A 372 8.14 -11.43 13.07
C ALA A 372 8.07 -11.17 11.56
N ALA A 373 8.63 -10.04 11.09
CA ALA A 373 8.56 -9.60 9.71
C ALA A 373 9.84 -9.87 8.89
N LEU A 374 10.98 -10.11 9.53
CA LEU A 374 12.28 -10.26 8.87
C LEU A 374 12.42 -11.63 8.22
N ASN A 375 12.91 -11.66 6.97
CA ASN A 375 13.46 -12.86 6.34
C ASN A 375 14.96 -12.98 6.72
N PRO A 376 15.48 -14.21 6.87
CA PRO A 376 16.86 -14.43 7.28
C PRO A 376 17.88 -13.97 6.24
N PRO A 377 19.17 -13.85 6.60
CA PRO A 377 20.24 -13.61 5.64
C PRO A 377 20.20 -14.58 4.45
N GLY A 378 20.52 -14.08 3.26
CA GLY A 378 20.37 -14.80 1.99
C GLY A 378 19.00 -14.64 1.32
N GLU A 379 17.97 -14.21 2.05
CA GLU A 379 16.65 -13.93 1.52
C GLU A 379 16.38 -12.42 1.36
N TRP A 380 15.52 -12.07 0.41
CA TRP A 380 15.15 -10.69 0.14
C TRP A 380 14.12 -10.19 1.15
N ASN A 381 14.25 -8.92 1.51
CA ASN A 381 13.32 -8.16 2.33
C ASN A 381 12.91 -6.89 1.56
N THR A 382 11.71 -6.39 1.80
CA THR A 382 11.24 -5.11 1.27
C THR A 382 11.09 -4.12 2.40
N TYR A 383 11.76 -2.97 2.32
CA TYR A 383 11.43 -1.80 3.12
C TYR A 383 10.41 -0.91 2.41
N GLU A 384 9.50 -0.35 3.19
CA GLU A 384 8.78 0.86 2.84
C GLU A 384 9.08 1.94 3.88
N LEU A 385 9.62 3.06 3.43
CA LEU A 385 9.87 4.25 4.23
C LEU A 385 8.82 5.29 3.86
N LEU A 386 7.82 5.44 4.71
CA LEU A 386 6.74 6.39 4.50
C LEU A 386 7.06 7.68 5.26
N VAL A 387 7.46 8.72 4.52
CA VAL A 387 7.81 10.04 5.02
C VAL A 387 6.67 11.01 4.77
N GLU A 388 6.10 11.56 5.83
CA GLU A 388 5.02 12.54 5.79
C GLU A 388 5.43 13.75 6.62
N GLY A 389 5.98 14.78 5.97
CA GLY A 389 6.65 15.87 6.64
C GLY A 389 7.79 15.38 7.53
N GLU A 390 7.74 15.63 8.82
CA GLU A 390 8.75 15.21 9.79
C GLU A 390 8.38 13.90 10.54
N ARG A 391 7.47 13.07 9.99
CA ARG A 391 7.15 11.73 10.48
C ARG A 391 7.61 10.67 9.50
N LEU A 392 8.32 9.67 10.01
CA LEU A 392 8.79 8.50 9.28
C LEU A 392 8.16 7.24 9.87
N ARG A 393 7.45 6.48 9.06
CA ARG A 393 7.00 5.12 9.40
C ARG A 393 7.79 4.11 8.57
N ILE A 394 8.35 3.11 9.23
CA ILE A 394 9.20 2.08 8.61
C ILE A 394 8.42 0.78 8.61
N TYR A 395 8.18 0.24 7.42
CA TYR A 395 7.56 -1.07 7.23
C TYR A 395 8.59 -2.06 6.69
N LEU A 396 8.63 -3.24 7.27
CA LEU A 396 9.43 -4.38 6.80
C LEU A 396 8.48 -5.47 6.32
N ASN A 397 8.59 -5.87 5.05
CA ASN A 397 7.72 -6.87 4.42
C ASN A 397 6.22 -6.61 4.68
N GLY A 398 5.82 -5.32 4.69
CA GLY A 398 4.45 -4.87 4.91
C GLY A 398 4.03 -4.65 6.37
N ALA A 399 4.85 -5.06 7.34
CA ALA A 399 4.58 -4.86 8.77
C ALA A 399 5.23 -3.56 9.27
N LEU A 400 4.50 -2.74 10.02
CA LEU A 400 5.03 -1.54 10.68
C LEU A 400 5.97 -1.97 11.82
N ILE A 401 7.22 -1.53 11.75
CA ILE A 401 8.27 -1.87 12.73
C ILE A 401 8.88 -0.65 13.43
N ASN A 402 8.63 0.56 12.93
CA ASN A 402 9.05 1.80 13.59
C ASN A 402 8.15 2.97 13.16
N ASP A 403 7.96 3.93 14.06
CA ASP A 403 7.19 5.16 13.84
C ASP A 403 7.93 6.31 14.53
N PHE A 404 8.72 7.06 13.77
CA PHE A 404 9.62 8.09 14.24
C PHE A 404 9.11 9.48 13.85
N THR A 405 9.13 10.44 14.78
CA THR A 405 8.90 11.85 14.47
C THR A 405 10.18 12.62 14.72
N ASN A 406 10.67 13.32 13.70
CA ASN A 406 11.82 14.19 13.82
C ASN A 406 11.46 15.43 14.63
N THR A 407 12.20 15.66 15.69
CA THR A 407 12.13 16.88 16.52
C THR A 407 13.45 17.65 16.54
N ASN A 408 14.44 17.21 15.76
CA ASN A 408 15.74 17.85 15.67
C ASN A 408 15.64 19.08 14.75
N PRO A 409 15.91 20.31 15.23
CA PRO A 409 15.70 21.52 14.45
C PRO A 409 16.74 21.74 13.31
N VAL A 410 17.81 20.94 13.28
CA VAL A 410 18.88 21.04 12.27
C VAL A 410 18.89 19.90 11.25
N ARG A 411 18.03 18.90 11.42
CA ARG A 411 17.86 17.79 10.50
C ARG A 411 16.43 17.77 9.96
N SER A 412 16.24 17.26 8.75
CA SER A 412 14.93 17.05 8.14
C SER A 412 14.84 15.65 7.55
N LEU A 413 13.63 15.13 7.44
CA LEU A 413 13.36 13.91 6.66
C LEU A 413 13.27 14.22 5.15
N ALA A 414 13.13 15.50 4.78
CA ALA A 414 13.17 15.97 3.40
C ALA A 414 14.61 16.12 2.92
N GLY A 415 14.92 15.66 1.71
CA GLY A 415 16.26 15.72 1.12
C GLY A 415 16.50 14.62 0.09
N HIS A 416 17.77 14.25 -0.10
CA HIS A 416 18.15 13.13 -0.93
C HIS A 416 17.95 11.79 -0.23
N ILE A 417 17.88 10.72 -1.04
CA ILE A 417 17.84 9.33 -0.59
C ILE A 417 19.09 8.60 -1.08
N GLY A 418 19.57 7.62 -0.32
CA GLY A 418 20.75 6.83 -0.69
C GLY A 418 20.78 5.46 -0.03
N ILE A 419 21.69 4.62 -0.49
CA ILE A 419 21.99 3.30 0.07
C ILE A 419 23.45 3.25 0.51
N GLN A 420 23.70 2.54 1.59
CA GLN A 420 25.04 2.43 2.20
C GLN A 420 25.79 1.23 1.67
N ASN A 421 27.08 1.43 1.38
CA ASN A 421 28.10 0.39 1.45
C ASN A 421 28.87 0.62 2.76
N HIS A 422 28.68 -0.25 3.76
CA HIS A 422 29.23 -0.03 5.10
C HIS A 422 30.72 -0.32 5.16
N GLY A 423 31.15 -1.47 4.66
CA GLY A 423 32.53 -1.89 4.82
C GLY A 423 33.03 -2.88 3.75
N THR A 424 34.31 -3.26 3.85
CA THR A 424 34.92 -4.16 2.89
C THR A 424 34.47 -5.62 3.02
N GLY A 425 33.87 -5.98 4.15
CA GLY A 425 33.41 -7.34 4.43
C GLY A 425 31.88 -7.47 4.41
N ASP A 426 31.17 -6.39 4.13
CA ASP A 426 29.71 -6.37 4.19
C ASP A 426 29.11 -6.57 2.79
N ASP A 427 28.37 -7.66 2.61
CA ASP A 427 27.77 -8.07 1.35
C ASP A 427 26.26 -7.75 1.33
N ALA A 428 25.92 -6.49 1.00
CA ALA A 428 24.56 -6.03 0.85
C ALA A 428 24.16 -5.92 -0.63
N SER A 429 22.93 -6.33 -0.95
CA SER A 429 22.37 -6.21 -2.29
C SER A 429 21.05 -5.43 -2.26
N PHE A 430 20.83 -4.59 -3.30
CA PHE A 430 19.63 -3.74 -3.44
C PHE A 430 19.05 -3.85 -4.84
N ARG A 431 17.73 -3.76 -4.97
CA ARG A 431 17.04 -3.72 -6.26
C ARG A 431 15.66 -3.10 -6.14
N ASN A 432 15.02 -2.84 -7.27
CA ASN A 432 13.63 -2.40 -7.35
C ASN A 432 13.36 -1.18 -6.45
N ILE A 433 14.24 -0.14 -6.56
CA ILE A 433 14.10 1.10 -5.79
C ILE A 433 13.07 1.96 -6.51
N ARG A 434 11.97 2.27 -5.83
CA ARG A 434 10.83 3.00 -6.37
C ARG A 434 10.24 3.94 -5.35
N ILE A 435 9.71 5.06 -5.83
CA ILE A 435 9.18 6.10 -4.96
C ILE A 435 7.81 6.54 -5.43
N LYS A 436 6.94 6.80 -4.48
CA LYS A 436 5.68 7.49 -4.69
C LYS A 436 5.74 8.80 -3.93
N GLU A 437 5.80 9.91 -4.65
CA GLU A 437 5.71 11.22 -4.02
C GLU A 437 4.28 11.42 -3.53
N LEU A 438 4.19 11.75 -2.26
CA LEU A 438 2.94 12.16 -1.64
C LEU A 438 2.88 13.68 -1.88
N GLY A 439 1.85 14.16 -2.53
CA GLY A 439 1.70 15.59 -2.83
C GLY A 439 2.03 16.42 -1.57
N GLY A 440 2.85 17.45 -1.71
CA GLY A 440 3.59 18.10 -0.63
C GLY A 440 2.80 18.41 0.64
N GLY A 441 3.18 17.74 1.70
CA GLY A 441 2.64 17.86 3.05
C GLY A 441 2.34 16.49 3.67
N PRO A 442 2.35 16.33 5.01
CA PRO A 442 1.85 15.11 5.66
C PRO A 442 0.45 14.81 5.11
N ASP A 443 0.14 13.53 4.92
CA ASP A 443 -1.23 13.11 4.57
C ASP A 443 -2.14 13.80 5.60
N PRO A 444 -2.90 14.82 5.21
CA PRO A 444 -3.59 15.62 6.21
C PRO A 444 -4.51 14.66 6.94
N ASP A 445 -4.40 14.65 8.26
CA ASP A 445 -5.42 14.12 9.15
C ASP A 445 -6.78 14.36 8.46
N PRO A 446 -7.69 13.38 8.31
CA PRO A 446 -8.92 13.50 7.52
C PRO A 446 -9.76 14.78 7.77
N GLY A 447 -9.37 15.62 8.69
CA GLY A 447 -9.95 16.94 8.97
C GLY A 447 -9.08 18.15 8.60
N THR A 448 -7.85 17.99 8.11
CA THR A 448 -6.94 19.12 7.84
C THR A 448 -6.99 19.58 6.38
N ASN A 449 -7.15 20.89 6.15
CA ASN A 449 -7.12 21.48 4.81
C ASN A 449 -5.73 21.34 4.17
N THR A 450 -5.68 21.09 2.85
CA THR A 450 -4.43 21.00 2.09
C THR A 450 -4.28 22.20 1.18
N THR A 451 -3.22 23.00 1.35
CA THR A 451 -2.88 24.08 0.43
C THR A 451 -1.83 23.63 -0.58
N VAL A 452 -2.04 23.93 -1.84
CA VAL A 452 -1.18 23.59 -2.98
C VAL A 452 -0.80 24.87 -3.71
N GLN A 453 0.50 25.08 -3.92
CA GLN A 453 0.99 26.20 -4.75
C GLN A 453 0.60 25.93 -6.21
N ALA A 454 0.06 26.94 -6.89
CA ALA A 454 -0.48 26.73 -8.23
C ALA A 454 0.61 26.37 -9.25
N GLU A 455 1.84 26.85 -9.08
CA GLU A 455 2.99 26.52 -9.92
C GLU A 455 3.55 25.10 -9.67
N ALA A 456 3.11 24.38 -8.63
CA ALA A 456 3.52 23.01 -8.34
C ALA A 456 2.73 21.95 -9.16
N PHE A 457 2.30 22.30 -10.36
CA PHE A 457 1.56 21.40 -11.25
C PHE A 457 2.43 20.26 -11.78
N SER A 458 1.78 19.13 -12.07
CA SER A 458 2.40 17.95 -12.69
C SER A 458 2.40 17.98 -14.21
N ALA A 459 1.41 18.68 -14.81
CA ALA A 459 1.28 18.91 -16.24
C ALA A 459 0.42 20.16 -16.51
N GLN A 460 0.56 20.77 -17.67
CA GLN A 460 -0.19 21.97 -18.05
C GLN A 460 -0.32 22.14 -19.56
N SER A 461 -1.21 23.07 -19.98
CA SER A 461 -1.29 23.61 -21.34
C SER A 461 -1.70 25.07 -21.27
N GLY A 462 -0.97 25.93 -21.98
CA GLY A 462 -1.24 27.38 -22.10
C GLY A 462 -0.73 28.24 -20.94
N VAL A 463 -0.30 27.67 -19.84
CA VAL A 463 -0.02 28.35 -18.58
C VAL A 463 1.45 28.75 -18.46
N GLN A 464 1.75 29.90 -17.85
CA GLN A 464 3.09 30.35 -17.53
C GLN A 464 3.25 30.54 -16.01
N VAL A 465 4.44 30.21 -15.49
CA VAL A 465 4.82 30.55 -14.09
C VAL A 465 5.36 31.97 -14.09
N VAL A 466 4.77 32.82 -13.25
CA VAL A 466 5.10 34.23 -13.14
C VAL A 466 5.58 34.57 -11.73
N GLY A 467 6.84 35.00 -11.60
CA GLY A 467 7.36 35.48 -10.31
C GLY A 467 6.66 36.78 -9.88
N LYS A 468 6.07 36.79 -8.68
CA LYS A 468 5.37 37.95 -8.10
C LYS A 468 5.70 38.12 -6.63
N ALA A 469 6.14 39.32 -6.22
CA ALA A 469 6.56 39.58 -4.86
C ALA A 469 5.45 39.42 -3.80
N GLY A 470 4.18 39.55 -4.20
CA GLY A 470 3.02 39.37 -3.30
C GLY A 470 2.45 37.95 -3.27
N ALA A 471 2.99 37.03 -4.07
CA ALA A 471 2.55 35.64 -4.10
C ALA A 471 3.09 34.83 -2.92
N ASN A 472 2.26 33.97 -2.36
CA ASN A 472 2.71 32.95 -1.44
C ASN A 472 3.58 31.94 -2.23
N GLY A 473 4.77 31.58 -1.73
CA GLY A 473 5.71 30.79 -2.56
C GLY A 473 6.50 31.59 -3.58
N GLY A 474 6.15 32.87 -3.83
CA GLY A 474 6.90 33.80 -4.70
C GLY A 474 6.52 33.77 -6.17
N SER A 475 5.57 32.92 -6.60
CA SER A 475 5.13 32.76 -7.98
C SER A 475 3.62 32.53 -8.08
N THR A 476 3.07 32.80 -9.27
CA THR A 476 1.69 32.45 -9.65
C THR A 476 1.71 31.67 -10.97
N ILE A 477 0.66 30.92 -11.28
CA ILE A 477 0.36 30.59 -12.67
C ILE A 477 -0.42 31.74 -13.28
N GLY A 478 0.02 32.20 -14.44
CA GLY A 478 -0.54 33.38 -15.10
C GLY A 478 -0.65 33.21 -16.62
N TYR A 479 -1.04 34.32 -17.29
CA TYR A 479 -1.38 34.36 -18.72
C TYR A 479 -2.51 33.40 -19.09
N LEU A 480 -3.45 33.20 -18.14
CA LEU A 480 -4.50 32.21 -18.27
C LEU A 480 -5.55 32.63 -19.29
N ASP A 481 -5.71 31.85 -20.35
CA ASP A 481 -6.69 32.04 -21.42
C ASP A 481 -7.78 30.94 -21.37
N PRO A 482 -8.96 31.16 -21.97
CA PRO A 482 -10.00 30.14 -22.03
C PRO A 482 -9.51 28.84 -22.72
N GLY A 483 -9.62 27.71 -22.03
CA GLY A 483 -9.14 26.39 -22.47
C GLY A 483 -7.82 25.98 -21.85
N ASP A 484 -7.10 26.88 -21.19
CA ASP A 484 -5.90 26.52 -20.44
C ASP A 484 -6.22 25.65 -19.24
N TRP A 485 -5.25 24.82 -18.85
CA TRP A 485 -5.41 23.92 -17.72
C TRP A 485 -4.08 23.55 -17.07
N VAL A 486 -4.17 23.21 -15.79
CA VAL A 486 -3.10 22.59 -15.02
C VAL A 486 -3.60 21.31 -14.33
N ALA A 487 -2.70 20.34 -14.15
CA ALA A 487 -2.98 19.08 -13.48
C ALA A 487 -2.10 18.91 -12.25
N TYR A 488 -2.68 18.43 -11.18
CA TYR A 488 -2.00 18.07 -9.92
C TYR A 488 -2.25 16.59 -9.66
N ASN A 489 -1.24 15.79 -9.88
CA ASN A 489 -1.34 14.34 -9.67
C ASN A 489 -1.32 14.00 -8.18
N GLY A 490 -1.99 12.91 -7.80
CA GLY A 490 -1.86 12.35 -6.47
C GLY A 490 -2.53 13.15 -5.34
N GLN A 491 -3.53 14.00 -5.63
CA GLN A 491 -4.24 14.77 -4.60
C GLN A 491 -5.22 13.88 -3.82
N ASN A 492 -5.08 13.83 -2.49
CA ASN A 492 -6.07 13.14 -1.66
C ASN A 492 -7.34 13.99 -1.54
N LEU A 493 -8.44 13.53 -2.14
CA LEU A 493 -9.72 14.21 -2.11
C LEU A 493 -10.69 13.69 -1.05
N THR A 494 -10.27 12.76 -0.18
CA THR A 494 -11.12 12.25 0.91
C THR A 494 -11.59 13.38 1.81
N GLY A 495 -12.91 13.53 1.96
CA GLY A 495 -13.53 14.55 2.81
C GLY A 495 -13.46 15.98 2.25
N VAL A 496 -12.88 16.23 1.07
CA VAL A 496 -12.85 17.55 0.44
C VAL A 496 -14.27 17.95 0.05
N SER A 497 -14.71 19.12 0.51
CA SER A 497 -16.05 19.66 0.28
C SER A 497 -16.06 20.97 -0.49
N SER A 498 -14.93 21.66 -0.52
CA SER A 498 -14.79 22.91 -1.28
C SER A 498 -13.33 23.14 -1.66
N LEU A 499 -13.12 23.97 -2.68
CA LEU A 499 -11.81 24.53 -3.04
C LEU A 499 -11.85 26.04 -2.79
N ARG A 500 -10.79 26.55 -2.16
CA ARG A 500 -10.53 27.98 -1.99
C ARG A 500 -9.23 28.31 -2.72
N ALA A 501 -9.26 29.31 -3.61
CA ALA A 501 -8.08 29.74 -4.35
C ALA A 501 -7.75 31.20 -4.05
N ARG A 502 -6.47 31.49 -3.91
CA ARG A 502 -5.94 32.85 -3.88
C ARG A 502 -5.58 33.27 -5.29
N VAL A 503 -6.23 34.34 -5.77
CA VAL A 503 -6.17 34.75 -7.17
C VAL A 503 -5.90 36.24 -7.29
N VAL A 504 -5.44 36.66 -8.47
CA VAL A 504 -5.28 38.07 -8.83
C VAL A 504 -5.76 38.30 -10.26
N SER A 505 -6.50 39.40 -10.50
CA SER A 505 -6.98 39.76 -11.82
C SER A 505 -6.98 41.28 -12.00
N GLY A 506 -6.21 41.76 -12.98
CA GLY A 506 -6.34 43.11 -13.54
C GLY A 506 -7.16 43.07 -14.84
N GLY A 507 -7.58 41.89 -15.32
CA GLY A 507 -8.30 41.65 -16.54
C GLY A 507 -9.82 41.52 -16.37
N ALA A 508 -10.47 40.84 -17.29
CA ALA A 508 -11.94 40.64 -17.31
C ALA A 508 -12.43 39.63 -16.25
N GLY A 509 -11.51 38.86 -15.66
CA GLY A 509 -11.87 37.73 -14.84
C GLY A 509 -12.37 36.55 -15.68
N GLY A 510 -12.97 35.54 -15.02
CA GLY A 510 -13.44 34.33 -15.67
C GLY A 510 -13.92 33.28 -14.68
N THR A 511 -13.86 32.02 -15.06
CA THR A 511 -14.19 30.91 -14.16
C THR A 511 -13.04 29.91 -14.09
N LEU A 512 -12.82 29.38 -12.90
CA LEU A 512 -11.90 28.28 -12.60
C LEU A 512 -12.74 27.05 -12.30
N GLN A 513 -12.65 26.04 -13.17
CA GLN A 513 -13.36 24.77 -13.00
C GLN A 513 -12.44 23.74 -12.37
N VAL A 514 -12.94 23.07 -11.35
CA VAL A 514 -12.26 21.98 -10.66
C VAL A 514 -12.76 20.64 -11.22
N ARG A 515 -11.85 19.79 -11.74
CA ARG A 515 -12.18 18.53 -12.41
C ARG A 515 -11.32 17.38 -11.91
N THR A 516 -11.78 16.14 -12.15
CA THR A 516 -11.00 14.92 -11.89
C THR A 516 -10.90 14.06 -13.14
N GLY A 517 -9.84 13.23 -13.19
CA GLY A 517 -9.59 12.26 -14.24
C GLY A 517 -8.86 12.84 -15.46
N SER A 518 -9.35 13.95 -16.03
CA SER A 518 -8.72 14.66 -17.15
C SER A 518 -9.19 16.12 -17.21
N GLN A 519 -8.57 16.94 -18.08
CA GLN A 519 -9.00 18.31 -18.34
C GLN A 519 -10.42 18.42 -18.91
N THR A 520 -10.97 17.35 -19.45
CA THR A 520 -12.38 17.23 -19.89
C THR A 520 -13.22 16.34 -18.98
N GLY A 521 -12.66 15.90 -17.86
CA GLY A 521 -13.31 15.00 -16.90
C GLY A 521 -14.44 15.65 -16.11
N THR A 522 -14.96 14.93 -15.12
CA THR A 522 -16.11 15.39 -14.31
C THR A 522 -15.80 16.72 -13.62
N VAL A 523 -16.66 17.71 -13.79
CA VAL A 523 -16.60 18.98 -13.05
C VAL A 523 -17.13 18.75 -11.64
N LEU A 524 -16.30 19.00 -10.65
CA LEU A 524 -16.65 18.94 -9.23
C LEU A 524 -17.22 20.27 -8.72
N GLY A 525 -16.72 21.39 -9.26
CA GLY A 525 -17.16 22.74 -8.88
C GLY A 525 -16.60 23.81 -9.83
N THR A 526 -17.14 25.02 -9.74
CA THR A 526 -16.72 26.17 -10.56
C THR A 526 -16.68 27.42 -9.69
N ALA A 527 -15.51 28.06 -9.60
CA ALA A 527 -15.33 29.35 -8.95
C ALA A 527 -15.38 30.48 -9.98
N THR A 528 -16.11 31.56 -9.69
CA THR A 528 -16.11 32.79 -10.51
C THR A 528 -15.04 33.73 -9.97
N ILE A 529 -14.18 34.23 -10.83
CA ILE A 529 -13.13 35.18 -10.54
C ILE A 529 -13.47 36.50 -11.23
N SER A 530 -13.67 37.53 -10.44
CA SER A 530 -13.86 38.92 -10.92
C SER A 530 -12.55 39.67 -10.93
N ASN A 531 -12.51 40.83 -11.57
CA ASN A 531 -11.37 41.77 -11.44
C ASN A 531 -11.13 42.11 -9.96
N THR A 532 -9.90 41.90 -9.50
CA THR A 532 -9.52 42.10 -8.09
C THR A 532 -9.00 43.51 -7.79
N GLY A 533 -8.99 44.39 -8.78
CA GLY A 533 -8.49 45.78 -8.65
C GLY A 533 -7.08 45.96 -9.20
N GLY A 534 -6.49 44.96 -9.82
CA GLY A 534 -5.17 45.01 -10.46
C GLY A 534 -4.36 43.74 -10.29
N TRP A 535 -3.25 43.65 -11.02
CA TRP A 535 -2.39 42.46 -11.08
C TRP A 535 -1.54 42.21 -9.81
N GLU A 536 -1.62 43.07 -8.81
CA GLU A 536 -0.97 42.96 -7.49
C GLU A 536 -2.00 42.93 -6.34
N SER A 537 -3.30 42.92 -6.68
CA SER A 537 -4.39 42.90 -5.70
C SER A 537 -4.96 41.49 -5.60
N TYR A 538 -4.54 40.78 -4.56
CA TYR A 538 -4.99 39.38 -4.34
C TYR A 538 -6.36 39.33 -3.68
N ALA A 539 -7.15 38.35 -4.10
CA ALA A 539 -8.44 38.00 -3.48
C ALA A 539 -8.56 36.50 -3.28
N GLU A 540 -9.38 36.09 -2.34
CA GLU A 540 -9.78 34.72 -2.18
C GLU A 540 -11.11 34.44 -2.88
N VAL A 541 -11.17 33.37 -3.64
CA VAL A 541 -12.41 32.85 -4.23
C VAL A 541 -12.62 31.42 -3.75
N SER A 542 -13.87 31.00 -3.58
CA SER A 542 -14.18 29.64 -3.16
C SER A 542 -15.33 29.05 -3.93
N THR A 543 -15.33 27.73 -4.07
CA THR A 543 -16.44 26.97 -4.65
C THR A 543 -16.69 25.69 -3.88
N ALA A 544 -17.98 25.36 -3.64
CA ALA A 544 -18.34 24.05 -3.13
C ALA A 544 -18.08 22.99 -4.19
N LEU A 545 -17.60 21.83 -3.76
CA LEU A 545 -17.38 20.68 -4.63
C LEU A 545 -18.43 19.62 -4.35
N SER A 546 -18.93 19.00 -5.43
CA SER A 546 -19.93 17.93 -5.37
C SER A 546 -19.47 16.71 -6.16
N GLY A 547 -19.87 15.51 -5.74
CA GLY A 547 -19.45 14.27 -6.38
C GLY A 547 -17.96 13.99 -6.27
N VAL A 548 -17.31 14.55 -5.23
CA VAL A 548 -15.87 14.39 -4.99
C VAL A 548 -15.57 12.92 -4.68
N PRO A 549 -14.73 12.25 -5.48
CA PRO A 549 -14.33 10.88 -5.18
C PRO A 549 -13.41 10.84 -3.95
N SER A 550 -13.51 9.80 -3.13
CA SER A 550 -12.59 9.58 -2.02
C SER A 550 -11.24 9.03 -2.52
N GLY A 551 -10.18 9.20 -1.70
CA GLY A 551 -8.84 8.72 -1.99
C GLY A 551 -8.05 9.65 -2.90
N THR A 552 -6.93 9.13 -3.39
CA THR A 552 -5.97 9.85 -4.22
C THR A 552 -6.45 9.96 -5.67
N GLN A 553 -6.50 11.18 -6.21
CA GLN A 553 -7.00 11.49 -7.54
C GLN A 553 -6.06 12.45 -8.28
N ASN A 554 -6.16 12.48 -9.61
CA ASN A 554 -5.57 13.56 -10.40
C ASN A 554 -6.59 14.70 -10.50
N LEU A 555 -6.23 15.85 -9.94
CA LEU A 555 -7.04 17.07 -9.96
C LEU A 555 -6.63 17.95 -11.14
N TYR A 556 -7.62 18.50 -11.83
CA TYR A 556 -7.41 19.45 -12.91
C TYR A 556 -8.10 20.77 -12.61
N LEU A 557 -7.40 21.87 -12.82
CA LEU A 557 -7.98 23.19 -12.83
C LEU A 557 -8.02 23.67 -14.29
N THR A 558 -9.20 24.01 -14.79
CA THR A 558 -9.39 24.45 -16.18
C THR A 558 -9.99 25.84 -16.22
N VAL A 559 -9.51 26.66 -17.14
CA VAL A 559 -9.88 28.08 -17.29
C VAL A 559 -11.00 28.23 -18.31
N ALA A 560 -12.02 29.05 -17.98
CA ALA A 560 -13.04 29.44 -18.93
C ALA A 560 -13.43 30.92 -18.76
N GLY A 561 -13.84 31.56 -19.83
CA GLY A 561 -14.18 32.98 -19.87
C GLY A 561 -14.17 33.52 -21.29
N SER A 562 -14.05 34.84 -21.44
CA SER A 562 -13.92 35.54 -22.72
C SER A 562 -12.77 36.55 -22.65
N GLY A 563 -11.94 36.60 -23.69
CA GLY A 563 -10.73 37.43 -23.71
C GLY A 563 -9.47 36.62 -23.41
N THR A 564 -8.37 37.32 -23.18
CA THR A 564 -7.04 36.77 -22.88
C THR A 564 -6.49 37.35 -21.58
N GLY A 565 -5.59 36.58 -20.90
CA GLY A 565 -5.00 37.03 -19.64
C GLY A 565 -6.06 37.30 -18.57
N LEU A 566 -6.93 36.33 -18.30
CA LEU A 566 -8.13 36.53 -17.48
C LEU A 566 -7.81 36.83 -16.01
N TYR A 567 -6.91 36.03 -15.43
CA TYR A 567 -6.49 36.10 -14.02
C TYR A 567 -5.23 35.24 -13.83
N ASP A 568 -4.57 35.38 -12.68
CA ASP A 568 -3.54 34.46 -12.21
C ASP A 568 -4.04 33.72 -10.95
N VAL A 569 -3.51 32.54 -10.70
CA VAL A 569 -3.74 31.77 -9.48
C VAL A 569 -2.41 31.61 -8.74
N ASP A 570 -2.39 31.95 -7.45
CA ASP A 570 -1.25 31.87 -6.57
C ASP A 570 -1.19 30.47 -5.89
N GLU A 571 -2.22 30.16 -5.15
CA GLU A 571 -2.37 28.86 -4.49
C GLU A 571 -3.84 28.49 -4.39
N PHE A 572 -4.10 27.22 -4.12
CA PHE A 572 -5.44 26.78 -3.76
C PHE A 572 -5.42 25.85 -2.56
N THR A 573 -6.48 25.89 -1.77
CA THR A 573 -6.68 25.04 -0.60
C THR A 573 -7.84 24.10 -0.87
N LEU A 574 -7.58 22.79 -0.78
CA LEU A 574 -8.59 21.76 -0.69
C LEU A 574 -9.16 21.80 0.73
N VAL A 575 -10.34 22.39 0.87
CA VAL A 575 -11.00 22.54 2.16
C VAL A 575 -11.78 21.28 2.44
N ARG A 576 -11.39 20.58 3.48
CA ARG A 576 -12.12 19.43 3.96
C ARG A 576 -13.22 19.90 4.87
N SER A 577 -14.42 19.35 4.68
CA SER A 577 -15.44 19.56 5.70
C SER A 577 -14.91 18.93 6.98
N THR A 578 -14.83 19.72 8.04
CA THR A 578 -14.72 19.24 9.42
C THR A 578 -16.00 18.48 9.82
N SER A 579 -16.91 18.26 8.87
CA SER A 579 -18.05 17.35 8.97
C SER A 579 -17.51 15.93 8.99
N GLY A 580 -17.23 15.45 10.20
CA GLY A 580 -17.17 14.05 10.58
C GLY A 580 -16.81 13.03 9.49
N GLY A 581 -15.56 13.00 9.05
CA GLY A 581 -14.98 11.80 8.48
C GLY A 581 -15.19 10.65 9.47
N GLY A 582 -15.52 9.46 8.99
CA GLY A 582 -15.73 8.29 9.81
C GLY A 582 -14.53 7.92 10.68
N GLY A 583 -14.26 8.71 11.71
CA GLY A 583 -13.34 8.35 12.78
C GLY A 583 -13.96 7.17 13.55
N SER A 584 -13.19 6.11 13.77
CA SER A 584 -13.51 5.15 14.81
C SER A 584 -12.80 5.60 16.07
N GLY A 585 -13.55 6.07 17.05
CA GLY A 585 -13.08 6.41 18.39
C GLY A 585 -13.92 5.71 19.43
N THR A 586 -13.36 5.40 20.58
CA THR A 586 -14.09 4.87 21.73
C THR A 586 -13.85 5.76 22.93
N GLY A 587 -14.92 6.33 23.48
CA GLY A 587 -14.85 7.25 24.60
C GLY A 587 -16.20 7.88 24.94
N PRO A 588 -16.24 8.89 25.80
CA PRO A 588 -17.47 9.60 26.12
C PRO A 588 -17.91 10.52 24.97
N VAL A 589 -19.21 10.62 24.75
CA VAL A 589 -19.85 11.69 23.97
C VAL A 589 -20.24 12.80 24.94
N VAL A 590 -19.62 13.97 24.85
CA VAL A 590 -19.77 15.05 25.82
C VAL A 590 -20.64 16.15 25.23
N GLY A 591 -21.68 16.55 25.95
CA GLY A 591 -22.63 17.58 25.55
C GLY A 591 -22.75 18.74 26.53
N LEU A 592 -23.98 19.23 26.69
CA LEU A 592 -24.33 20.38 27.51
C LEU A 592 -23.67 20.33 28.90
N ALA A 593 -23.03 21.45 29.28
CA ALA A 593 -22.36 21.66 30.57
C ALA A 593 -21.31 20.59 30.91
N GLY A 594 -20.68 19.97 29.90
CA GLY A 594 -19.67 18.93 30.10
C GLY A 594 -20.23 17.57 30.56
N LYS A 595 -21.54 17.36 30.44
CA LYS A 595 -22.19 16.08 30.76
C LYS A 595 -21.99 15.04 29.66
N CYS A 596 -21.95 13.77 30.03
CA CYS A 596 -21.79 12.64 29.12
C CYS A 596 -23.15 12.06 28.70
N LEU A 597 -23.29 11.77 27.40
CA LEU A 597 -24.40 10.98 26.87
C LEU A 597 -24.31 9.56 27.43
N GLU A 598 -25.41 9.05 27.93
CA GLU A 598 -25.50 7.69 28.48
C GLU A 598 -26.82 7.03 28.19
N ILE A 599 -26.93 5.73 28.46
CA ILE A 599 -28.18 5.01 28.50
C ILE A 599 -28.62 4.90 29.95
N ASP A 600 -29.91 5.29 30.20
CA ASP A 600 -30.51 5.29 31.51
C ASP A 600 -30.32 3.94 32.23
N GLY A 601 -29.78 4.01 33.44
CA GLY A 601 -29.47 2.84 34.27
C GLY A 601 -28.50 1.83 33.63
N GLY A 602 -27.93 2.09 32.43
CA GLY A 602 -27.13 1.12 31.67
C GLY A 602 -27.98 -0.02 31.11
N ALA A 603 -29.27 0.19 30.90
CA ALA A 603 -30.19 -0.81 30.38
C ALA A 603 -29.82 -1.20 28.92
N THR A 604 -29.84 -2.51 28.63
CA THR A 604 -29.46 -3.06 27.33
C THR A 604 -30.66 -3.46 26.46
N ALA A 605 -31.88 -3.27 26.92
CA ALA A 605 -33.09 -3.57 26.15
C ALA A 605 -33.27 -2.57 25.00
N ASP A 606 -33.85 -3.03 23.88
CA ASP A 606 -34.27 -2.14 22.81
C ASP A 606 -35.35 -1.17 23.36
N GLY A 607 -35.24 0.10 23.00
CA GLY A 607 -36.05 1.16 23.51
C GLY A 607 -35.54 1.83 24.80
N SER A 608 -34.40 1.45 25.37
CA SER A 608 -33.80 2.11 26.53
C SER A 608 -33.51 3.59 26.24
N GLN A 609 -33.89 4.50 27.16
CA GLN A 609 -33.77 5.94 26.98
C GLN A 609 -32.29 6.39 26.97
N ALA A 610 -31.93 7.27 26.04
CA ALA A 610 -30.69 8.01 26.08
C ALA A 610 -30.88 9.34 26.83
N GLN A 611 -29.90 9.69 27.68
CA GLN A 611 -29.93 10.87 28.56
C GLN A 611 -28.52 11.43 28.76
N ILE A 612 -28.39 12.57 29.45
CA ILE A 612 -27.10 13.08 29.89
C ILE A 612 -26.94 12.93 31.40
N SER A 613 -25.73 12.69 31.86
CA SER A 613 -25.36 12.63 33.27
C SER A 613 -23.89 13.05 33.50
N THR A 614 -23.52 13.27 34.75
CA THR A 614 -22.13 13.53 35.12
C THR A 614 -21.24 12.42 34.58
N CYS A 615 -20.13 12.80 33.91
CA CYS A 615 -19.19 11.86 33.33
C CYS A 615 -18.51 11.01 34.41
N VAL A 616 -18.54 9.69 34.22
CA VAL A 616 -17.89 8.72 35.12
C VAL A 616 -16.84 7.94 34.29
N SER A 617 -15.59 8.08 34.66
CA SER A 617 -14.47 7.40 33.98
C SER A 617 -14.67 5.88 33.98
N GLY A 618 -14.52 5.24 32.84
CA GLY A 618 -14.68 3.79 32.67
C GLY A 618 -16.12 3.28 32.69
N SER A 619 -17.14 4.14 32.72
CA SER A 619 -18.54 3.74 32.71
C SER A 619 -18.93 3.17 31.35
N ALA A 620 -19.28 1.88 31.28
CA ALA A 620 -19.70 1.22 30.04
C ALA A 620 -20.92 1.88 29.39
N ARG A 621 -21.86 2.44 30.16
CA ARG A 621 -23.06 3.11 29.67
C ARG A 621 -22.80 4.50 29.07
N GLN A 622 -21.60 5.09 29.34
CA GLN A 622 -21.15 6.38 28.81
C GLN A 622 -20.00 6.22 27.80
N THR A 623 -19.53 4.99 27.56
CA THR A 623 -18.50 4.68 26.60
C THR A 623 -19.14 4.37 25.25
N TRP A 624 -18.94 5.25 24.30
CA TRP A 624 -19.49 5.13 22.95
C TRP A 624 -18.37 4.80 21.96
N THR A 625 -18.59 3.82 21.12
CA THR A 625 -17.74 3.54 19.97
C THR A 625 -18.39 4.14 18.72
N ARG A 626 -17.70 5.07 18.11
CA ARG A 626 -18.09 5.65 16.82
C ARG A 626 -17.54 4.83 15.67
N THR A 627 -18.37 4.47 14.70
CA THR A 627 -17.95 3.85 13.44
C THR A 627 -18.71 4.54 12.31
N GLY A 628 -18.02 5.40 11.55
CA GLY A 628 -18.68 6.26 10.57
C GLY A 628 -19.67 7.22 11.22
N GLN A 629 -20.95 7.15 10.82
CA GLN A 629 -22.05 7.93 11.38
C GLN A 629 -22.83 7.18 12.47
N THR A 630 -22.40 6.00 12.87
CA THR A 630 -23.08 5.20 13.89
C THR A 630 -22.39 5.32 15.25
N LEU A 631 -23.15 5.62 16.29
CA LEU A 631 -22.70 5.64 17.69
C LEU A 631 -23.20 4.38 18.39
N ARG A 632 -22.30 3.59 18.98
CA ARG A 632 -22.60 2.32 19.65
C ARG A 632 -22.16 2.33 21.10
N THR A 633 -23.01 1.83 21.97
CA THR A 633 -22.70 1.52 23.37
C THR A 633 -23.45 0.27 23.80
N LEU A 634 -22.94 -0.47 24.77
CA LEU A 634 -23.58 -1.69 25.30
C LEU A 634 -23.97 -2.70 24.20
N GLY A 635 -23.20 -2.77 23.11
CA GLY A 635 -23.43 -3.67 21.98
C GLY A 635 -24.54 -3.24 21.00
N LYS A 636 -25.14 -2.06 21.17
CA LYS A 636 -26.26 -1.54 20.37
C LYS A 636 -26.01 -0.12 19.87
N CYS A 637 -26.91 0.41 19.05
CA CYS A 637 -26.79 1.71 18.37
C CYS A 637 -27.69 2.79 19.00
N LEU A 638 -27.21 4.04 18.98
CA LEU A 638 -28.04 5.23 19.25
C LEU A 638 -29.04 5.40 18.11
N ASP A 639 -30.32 5.46 18.43
CA ASP A 639 -31.41 5.31 17.47
C ASP A 639 -32.52 6.32 17.71
N VAL A 640 -33.11 6.80 16.62
CA VAL A 640 -34.35 7.59 16.67
C VAL A 640 -35.56 6.67 16.70
N SER A 641 -36.31 6.65 17.79
CA SER A 641 -37.45 5.76 18.02
C SER A 641 -38.44 5.77 16.86
N GLY A 642 -38.72 4.57 16.32
CA GLY A 642 -39.64 4.39 15.20
C GLY A 642 -39.26 5.13 13.92
N SER A 643 -37.97 5.51 13.75
CA SER A 643 -37.49 6.37 12.65
C SER A 643 -38.31 7.68 12.54
N GLY A 644 -38.82 8.20 13.65
CA GLY A 644 -39.63 9.42 13.70
C GLY A 644 -38.86 10.66 13.24
N THR A 645 -39.60 11.61 12.66
CA THR A 645 -39.03 12.88 12.17
C THR A 645 -39.58 14.11 12.89
N ALA A 646 -40.47 13.91 13.86
CA ALA A 646 -41.11 15.02 14.62
C ALA A 646 -40.17 15.51 15.74
N ASN A 647 -40.26 16.80 16.08
CA ASN A 647 -39.65 17.35 17.28
C ASN A 647 -40.14 16.62 18.52
N GLY A 648 -39.27 16.35 19.49
CA GLY A 648 -39.54 15.59 20.68
C GLY A 648 -39.51 14.07 20.51
N THR A 649 -39.20 13.56 19.31
CA THR A 649 -39.03 12.11 19.12
C THR A 649 -37.91 11.58 20.03
N LYS A 650 -38.22 10.51 20.75
CA LYS A 650 -37.32 9.84 21.69
C LYS A 650 -36.06 9.35 21.01
N ILE A 651 -34.90 9.55 21.65
CA ILE A 651 -33.63 8.92 21.32
C ILE A 651 -33.41 7.76 22.29
N GLN A 652 -33.01 6.62 21.75
CA GLN A 652 -32.98 5.36 22.47
C GLN A 652 -31.79 4.50 22.07
N LEU A 653 -31.53 3.46 22.85
CA LEU A 653 -30.68 2.34 22.46
C LEU A 653 -31.53 1.34 21.67
N TRP A 654 -30.99 0.86 20.53
CA TRP A 654 -31.69 -0.13 19.70
C TRP A 654 -30.69 -1.08 19.03
N THR A 655 -31.13 -2.30 18.73
CA THR A 655 -30.35 -3.24 17.93
C THR A 655 -29.89 -2.57 16.63
N CYS A 656 -28.60 -2.64 16.30
CA CYS A 656 -28.04 -2.03 15.09
C CYS A 656 -28.64 -2.70 13.84
N ASN A 657 -29.32 -1.93 13.01
CA ASN A 657 -30.03 -2.41 11.82
C ASN A 657 -29.64 -1.65 10.54
N GLY A 658 -28.69 -0.71 10.62
CA GLY A 658 -28.16 0.03 9.47
C GLY A 658 -29.12 1.06 8.85
N THR A 659 -30.27 1.35 9.49
CA THR A 659 -31.22 2.36 9.00
C THR A 659 -30.69 3.78 9.22
N GLY A 660 -31.24 4.75 8.48
CA GLY A 660 -30.90 6.16 8.65
C GLY A 660 -31.25 6.73 10.04
N ALA A 661 -32.15 6.08 10.79
CA ALA A 661 -32.45 6.44 12.19
C ALA A 661 -31.25 6.29 13.12
N GLN A 662 -30.25 5.50 12.74
CA GLN A 662 -29.02 5.24 13.49
C GLN A 662 -27.81 5.99 12.94
N ASN A 663 -28.01 6.84 11.92
CA ASN A 663 -26.95 7.61 11.30
C ASN A 663 -26.94 9.04 11.83
N TRP A 664 -25.85 9.39 12.53
CA TRP A 664 -25.64 10.66 13.21
C TRP A 664 -24.43 11.37 12.60
N ALA A 665 -24.67 12.40 11.79
CA ALA A 665 -23.65 13.20 11.12
C ALA A 665 -23.25 14.39 12.00
N PRO A 666 -22.03 14.45 12.53
CA PRO A 666 -21.53 15.63 13.19
C PRO A 666 -21.41 16.79 12.18
N GLN A 667 -21.76 17.98 12.61
CA GLN A 667 -21.70 19.19 11.80
C GLN A 667 -20.53 20.09 12.27
N SER A 668 -20.05 20.95 11.39
CA SER A 668 -18.96 21.88 11.68
C SER A 668 -19.26 22.85 12.83
N ASP A 669 -20.52 23.08 13.11
CA ASP A 669 -20.96 23.92 14.23
C ASP A 669 -21.06 23.15 15.56
N GLY A 670 -20.65 21.87 15.59
CA GLY A 670 -20.66 20.99 16.76
C GLY A 670 -22.03 20.30 17.01
N THR A 671 -23.03 20.47 16.13
CA THR A 671 -24.29 19.74 16.26
C THR A 671 -24.17 18.32 15.72
N LEU A 672 -24.99 17.41 16.23
CA LEU A 672 -25.06 16.01 15.77
C LEU A 672 -26.42 15.78 15.09
N ARG A 673 -26.40 15.70 13.75
CA ARG A 673 -27.60 15.66 12.91
C ARG A 673 -27.96 14.24 12.49
N ASN A 674 -29.21 13.86 12.69
CA ASN A 674 -29.70 12.57 12.20
C ASN A 674 -29.97 12.61 10.68
N ALA A 675 -29.43 11.63 9.94
CA ALA A 675 -29.48 11.61 8.49
C ALA A 675 -30.90 11.45 7.91
N SER A 676 -31.79 10.68 8.57
CA SER A 676 -33.16 10.45 8.10
C SER A 676 -34.09 11.62 8.31
N SER A 677 -34.01 12.26 9.49
CA SER A 677 -34.93 13.33 9.86
C SER A 677 -34.39 14.72 9.49
N GLY A 678 -33.09 14.84 9.30
CA GLY A 678 -32.42 16.14 9.13
C GLY A 678 -32.39 17.00 10.39
N LYS A 679 -32.80 16.46 11.55
CA LYS A 679 -32.84 17.15 12.84
C LYS A 679 -31.64 16.80 13.73
N CYS A 680 -31.47 17.57 14.82
CA CYS A 680 -30.31 17.47 15.72
C CYS A 680 -30.66 16.69 17.01
N LEU A 681 -29.63 16.01 17.55
CA LEU A 681 -29.63 15.48 18.91
C LEU A 681 -29.65 16.65 19.87
N ASP A 682 -30.66 16.74 20.73
CA ASP A 682 -30.89 17.87 21.62
C ASP A 682 -31.16 17.40 23.05
N VAL A 683 -30.67 18.14 24.03
CA VAL A 683 -31.01 17.90 25.45
C VAL A 683 -32.33 18.54 25.77
N LEU A 684 -33.31 17.76 26.19
CA LEU A 684 -34.67 18.19 26.48
C LEU A 684 -34.67 19.37 27.46
N ASN A 685 -35.36 20.44 27.08
CA ASN A 685 -35.49 21.70 27.85
C ASN A 685 -34.14 22.42 28.12
N SER A 686 -33.07 22.07 27.42
CA SER A 686 -31.71 22.60 27.66
C SER A 686 -31.30 22.51 29.14
N SER A 687 -31.74 21.47 29.85
CA SER A 687 -31.45 21.24 31.27
C SER A 687 -30.15 20.42 31.41
N SER A 688 -29.21 20.86 32.23
CA SER A 688 -27.98 20.16 32.54
C SER A 688 -28.05 19.22 33.74
N ALA A 689 -29.26 18.93 34.23
CA ALA A 689 -29.48 17.99 35.33
C ALA A 689 -29.08 16.56 34.93
N ASP A 690 -28.55 15.78 35.87
CA ASP A 690 -28.31 14.35 35.64
C ASP A 690 -29.61 13.60 35.40
N GLY A 691 -29.62 12.68 34.45
CA GLY A 691 -30.81 11.95 34.02
C GLY A 691 -31.69 12.74 33.04
N GLN A 692 -31.21 13.89 32.53
CA GLN A 692 -31.97 14.66 31.56
C GLN A 692 -32.01 13.97 30.22
N ASN A 693 -33.18 13.64 29.71
CA ASN A 693 -33.39 12.95 28.45
C ASN A 693 -32.85 13.75 27.26
N VAL A 694 -32.40 13.04 26.23
CA VAL A 694 -32.14 13.60 24.91
C VAL A 694 -33.28 13.22 23.95
N HIS A 695 -33.52 14.09 22.98
CA HIS A 695 -34.59 13.93 22.00
C HIS A 695 -34.16 14.50 20.63
N LEU A 696 -34.98 14.27 19.62
CA LEU A 696 -34.82 14.85 18.31
C LEU A 696 -35.45 16.25 18.27
N TRP A 697 -34.75 17.27 17.76
CA TRP A 697 -35.27 18.62 17.65
C TRP A 697 -34.76 19.34 16.40
N ASP A 698 -35.44 20.38 15.94
CA ASP A 698 -34.93 21.24 14.86
C ASP A 698 -33.53 21.77 15.23
N CYS A 699 -32.62 21.74 14.25
CA CYS A 699 -31.30 22.29 14.48
C CYS A 699 -31.37 23.80 14.63
N VAL A 700 -30.94 24.31 15.79
CA VAL A 700 -30.96 25.74 16.13
C VAL A 700 -29.54 26.23 16.25
N ALA A 701 -29.19 27.26 15.46
CA ALA A 701 -27.85 27.81 15.45
C ALA A 701 -27.43 28.29 16.85
N ASN A 702 -26.20 28.00 17.24
CA ASN A 702 -25.57 28.40 18.51
C ASN A 702 -26.25 27.93 19.80
N THR A 703 -27.10 26.92 19.73
CA THR A 703 -27.76 26.34 20.90
C THR A 703 -26.88 25.32 21.60
N ALA A 704 -26.53 25.56 22.85
CA ALA A 704 -25.59 24.72 23.62
C ALA A 704 -26.12 23.29 23.87
N SER A 705 -27.44 23.08 23.98
CA SER A 705 -28.06 21.77 24.18
C SER A 705 -27.92 20.81 22.98
N GLN A 706 -27.48 21.34 21.82
CA GLN A 706 -27.28 20.58 20.59
C GLN A 706 -25.80 20.38 20.24
N LYS A 707 -24.86 20.86 21.08
CA LYS A 707 -23.43 20.78 20.85
C LYS A 707 -22.86 19.52 21.51
N TRP A 708 -22.13 18.72 20.72
CA TRP A 708 -21.60 17.44 21.14
C TRP A 708 -20.14 17.28 20.70
N THR A 709 -19.30 16.83 21.63
CA THR A 709 -17.94 16.39 21.35
C THR A 709 -17.92 14.87 21.29
N LEU A 710 -17.49 14.32 20.18
CA LEU A 710 -17.43 12.88 19.93
C LEU A 710 -16.05 12.32 20.27
N PRO A 711 -15.94 11.01 20.60
CA PRO A 711 -14.67 10.34 20.85
C PRO A 711 -13.87 10.09 19.57
#